data_fc8d879afcf6d8f9fb3f8375c16ce976
#
_entry.id   fc8d879afcf6d8f9fb3f8375c16ce976
#
_cell.length_a   1.000
_cell.length_b   1.000
_cell.length_c   1.000
_cell.angle_alpha   90.00
_cell.angle_beta   90.00
_cell.angle_gamma   90.00
#
_symmetry.space_group_name_H-M   'P 1'
#
loop_
_entity.id
_entity.type
_entity.pdbx_description
1 polymer ?
#
loop_
_entity_poly.entity_id
_entity_poly.type
_entity_poly.pdbx_seq_one_letter_code
_entity_poly.pdbx_strand_id
1 'polypeptide(L)'
;MKIYPITALADSLKIIADNSFYKKVDILQHNKPTALLKIFYSITHEEREMNSLYNFYKTSCSKYSDRLLFSTGMTYDEAFKLIESRGAFLQRNGYGKGDVIALLSPNSEEYCITFMAITSIGAIALPLDPNLNKDKYPDMLKQVKCGTVFTTPEFRSYFKRTKVLSTSLEENIEKKAKFKEQNIFDNDISSMFYTSGTTGDPKIVQLTHGNIFKTAYANAEFCRTTPDDMILCILPLFHAYALIAAFMGPIAHGSSICIQTSLKGPDIMESLSDNPITMFPAVPLMWEMIMDGIINKAKLSSKNKYKIFRFFLNYGGIMISGGAPLKKIYARYYNNMGFKLVEGYGLSESTGPITVSSDKKNIIGSIGKPLNGNRVKLKNINSEGVGEICLKGDAVMPGYYKNEKLNSEVFDNDGYFHTGDLGRLDQAGNIFITGRSKNVIVLASGKNVYPEELEGYYKESEMISEIAVFGLKKNHEESVFAVIVPVIKDENSYSAIKAEIERMNSTLPSYKTVIHFAISFDPLPINSTRKILYDKVREGLKKGIYIQNENEKIVLQNKLTANNPAEEHIIALLKKRFKKQNLFARETFADMGIDSLGLVDFIVFLEEHLEIQIDSEKMKQIQTMDELLTYIAGLEKTTGESINHRIFSSDLTEKPFLFFNPVLAMIILLFKFISRKFWKFEVINPEKIDFNGTIISANHTSFMDIIWLSIAVPAKFRKSVYVTGNKRFSFLKYIFPLIPVIWVDETNTIEVLKKSADMLRQGRSLIIFPEGGRSADGKMVEFKTGAAYLAKNLNRKIIPLSINGAFDIWPRQKALPEFSGRLKGSVTVGDPIYPADFKDVESLTLFLKKSIQENMKDINGTKC
;
A
#
# COMPACT_ATOMS: atom_id res chain seq x y z
N MET A 1 16.67 -46.47 25.01
CA MET A 1 15.64 -45.68 24.27
C MET A 1 14.85 -44.86 25.30
N LYS A 2 15.17 -43.58 25.47
CA LYS A 2 14.47 -42.71 26.43
C LYS A 2 13.20 -42.20 25.75
N ILE A 3 12.06 -42.58 26.32
CA ILE A 3 10.76 -42.10 25.90
C ILE A 3 10.64 -40.64 26.38
N TYR A 4 10.63 -39.67 25.46
CA TYR A 4 10.28 -38.29 25.79
C TYR A 4 8.79 -38.19 26.07
N PRO A 5 8.37 -37.38 27.04
CA PRO A 5 6.95 -37.26 27.39
C PRO A 5 6.15 -36.65 26.22
N ILE A 6 4.98 -37.19 25.96
CA ILE A 6 4.04 -36.79 24.90
C ILE A 6 3.67 -35.28 24.98
N THR A 7 3.79 -34.65 26.14
CA THR A 7 3.59 -33.21 26.36
C THR A 7 4.58 -32.34 25.63
N ALA A 8 5.86 -32.74 25.49
CA ALA A 8 6.85 -31.95 24.74
C ALA A 8 6.63 -32.01 23.22
N LEU A 9 6.01 -33.07 22.73
CA LEU A 9 5.59 -33.18 21.32
C LEU A 9 4.36 -32.34 21.02
N ALA A 10 3.44 -32.22 21.96
CA ALA A 10 2.24 -31.40 21.85
C ALA A 10 2.55 -29.90 21.83
N ASP A 11 3.56 -29.44 22.58
CA ASP A 11 3.98 -28.03 22.60
C ASP A 11 4.78 -27.65 21.35
N SER A 12 5.51 -28.59 20.75
CA SER A 12 6.17 -28.37 19.44
C SER A 12 5.15 -28.33 18.29
N LEU A 13 4.04 -29.08 18.40
CA LEU A 13 2.93 -29.07 17.44
C LEU A 13 2.05 -27.82 17.56
N LYS A 14 1.99 -27.15 18.71
CA LYS A 14 1.31 -25.88 18.89
C LYS A 14 1.94 -24.72 18.12
N ILE A 15 3.21 -24.85 17.75
CA ILE A 15 3.95 -23.84 16.98
C ILE A 15 3.69 -23.99 15.46
N ILE A 16 3.21 -25.15 15.01
CA ILE A 16 3.06 -25.51 13.58
C ILE A 16 1.60 -25.50 13.11
N ALA A 17 0.61 -25.50 14.02
CA ALA A 17 -0.80 -25.68 13.67
C ALA A 17 -1.63 -24.39 13.76
N ASP A 18 -2.01 -23.86 12.61
CA ASP A 18 -3.08 -22.89 12.46
C ASP A 18 -4.48 -23.60 12.63
N ASN A 19 -5.49 -22.82 13.00
CA ASN A 19 -6.81 -23.25 13.48
C ASN A 19 -7.61 -24.31 12.68
N SER A 20 -7.20 -24.66 11.46
CA SER A 20 -7.87 -25.71 10.66
C SER A 20 -7.56 -27.13 11.14
N PHE A 21 -6.38 -27.30 11.73
CA PHE A 21 -5.95 -28.60 12.27
C PHE A 21 -6.69 -28.98 13.54
N TYR A 22 -7.04 -28.01 14.38
CA TYR A 22 -7.79 -28.24 15.63
C TYR A 22 -9.19 -28.84 15.42
N LYS A 23 -9.88 -28.46 14.36
CA LYS A 23 -11.20 -29.05 14.05
C LYS A 23 -11.14 -30.53 13.65
N LYS A 24 -10.05 -30.96 13.03
CA LYS A 24 -9.81 -32.39 12.70
C LYS A 24 -9.33 -33.19 13.90
N VAL A 25 -8.59 -32.57 14.82
CA VAL A 25 -8.09 -33.19 16.03
C VAL A 25 -9.22 -33.42 17.06
N ASP A 26 -10.19 -32.53 17.18
CA ASP A 26 -11.34 -32.70 18.06
C ASP A 26 -12.26 -33.90 17.67
N ILE A 27 -12.30 -34.21 16.35
CA ILE A 27 -13.03 -35.40 15.87
C ILE A 27 -12.24 -36.69 16.18
N LEU A 28 -10.91 -36.60 16.44
CA LEU A 28 -10.01 -37.73 16.65
C LEU A 28 -9.73 -38.04 18.12
N GLN A 29 -10.19 -37.21 19.08
CA GLN A 29 -10.03 -37.48 20.52
C GLN A 29 -10.67 -38.79 21.00
N HIS A 30 -11.49 -39.41 20.16
CA HIS A 30 -12.14 -40.67 20.49
C HIS A 30 -11.60 -41.93 19.81
N ASN A 31 -10.57 -41.83 18.95
CA ASN A 31 -10.04 -43.02 18.27
C ASN A 31 -8.50 -43.00 18.06
N LYS A 32 -7.83 -43.85 18.84
CA LYS A 32 -6.47 -44.45 18.76
C LYS A 32 -5.31 -43.62 18.19
N PRO A 33 -4.16 -43.57 18.89
CA PRO A 33 -2.88 -42.91 18.50
C PRO A 33 -2.30 -43.33 17.15
N THR A 34 -2.66 -44.51 16.66
CA THR A 34 -2.21 -45.09 15.38
C THR A 34 -2.78 -44.35 14.14
N ALA A 35 -3.94 -43.69 14.25
CA ALA A 35 -4.52 -42.97 13.13
C ALA A 35 -3.80 -41.61 12.91
N LEU A 36 -3.44 -40.91 13.98
CA LEU A 36 -2.66 -39.67 13.92
C LEU A 36 -1.25 -39.91 13.36
N LEU A 37 -0.60 -40.98 13.78
CA LEU A 37 0.70 -41.38 13.22
C LEU A 37 0.62 -41.76 11.74
N LYS A 38 -0.45 -42.40 11.29
CA LYS A 38 -0.68 -42.72 9.87
C LYS A 38 -0.95 -41.47 9.03
N ILE A 39 -1.71 -40.50 9.55
CA ILE A 39 -1.95 -39.23 8.86
C ILE A 39 -0.66 -38.39 8.80
N PHE A 40 0.08 -38.34 9.91
CA PHE A 40 1.38 -37.66 9.95
C PHE A 40 2.42 -38.31 9.04
N TYR A 41 2.44 -39.65 9.01
CA TYR A 41 3.34 -40.43 8.14
C TYR A 41 2.93 -40.27 6.65
N SER A 42 1.65 -40.20 6.35
CA SER A 42 1.16 -39.98 4.98
C SER A 42 1.52 -38.56 4.49
N ILE A 43 1.27 -37.53 5.30
CA ILE A 43 1.63 -36.13 4.94
C ILE A 43 3.13 -35.97 4.75
N THR A 44 3.94 -36.52 5.64
CA THR A 44 5.42 -36.40 5.56
C THR A 44 6.03 -37.28 4.48
N HIS A 45 5.33 -38.36 4.05
CA HIS A 45 5.79 -39.21 2.95
C HIS A 45 5.40 -38.61 1.59
N GLU A 46 4.19 -38.09 1.44
CA GLU A 46 3.76 -37.36 0.23
C GLU A 46 4.63 -36.13 -0.05
N GLU A 47 5.02 -35.36 0.98
CA GLU A 47 5.95 -34.23 0.83
C GLU A 47 7.37 -34.65 0.46
N ARG A 48 7.84 -35.82 0.93
CA ARG A 48 9.20 -36.32 0.61
C ARG A 48 9.35 -36.91 -0.79
N GLU A 49 8.26 -37.35 -1.41
CA GLU A 49 8.27 -37.88 -2.79
C GLU A 49 8.05 -36.76 -3.84
N MET A 50 7.57 -35.60 -3.44
CA MET A 50 7.25 -34.51 -4.37
C MET A 50 8.45 -33.58 -4.59
N ASN A 51 9.29 -33.95 -5.54
CA ASN A 51 10.52 -33.22 -5.87
C ASN A 51 10.51 -32.58 -7.27
N SER A 52 9.41 -32.72 -8.05
CA SER A 52 9.30 -32.19 -9.40
C SER A 52 7.85 -31.91 -9.79
N LEU A 53 7.64 -31.13 -10.86
CA LEU A 53 6.32 -30.95 -11.47
C LEU A 53 5.77 -32.27 -12.04
N TYR A 54 6.61 -33.13 -12.56
CA TYR A 54 6.15 -34.46 -13.02
C TYR A 54 5.52 -35.26 -11.88
N ASN A 55 6.18 -35.29 -10.70
CA ASN A 55 5.62 -35.98 -9.54
C ASN A 55 4.36 -35.29 -9.00
N PHE A 56 4.29 -33.95 -9.07
CA PHE A 56 3.08 -33.22 -8.79
C PHE A 56 1.92 -33.62 -9.70
N TYR A 57 2.14 -33.70 -11.03
CA TYR A 57 1.12 -34.15 -11.99
C TYR A 57 0.72 -35.60 -11.76
N LYS A 58 1.69 -36.48 -11.61
CA LYS A 58 1.50 -37.92 -11.38
C LYS A 58 0.64 -38.17 -10.14
N THR A 59 0.97 -37.49 -9.04
CA THR A 59 0.24 -37.62 -7.77
C THR A 59 -1.21 -37.12 -7.91
N SER A 60 -1.40 -35.92 -8.46
CA SER A 60 -2.72 -35.33 -8.64
C SER A 60 -3.58 -36.15 -9.61
N CYS A 61 -3.03 -36.55 -10.77
CA CYS A 61 -3.75 -37.32 -11.78
C CYS A 61 -4.11 -38.72 -11.28
N SER A 62 -3.22 -39.38 -10.53
CA SER A 62 -3.52 -40.68 -9.90
C SER A 62 -4.61 -40.57 -8.84
N LYS A 63 -4.57 -39.54 -8.00
CA LYS A 63 -5.53 -39.35 -6.91
C LYS A 63 -6.93 -38.96 -7.39
N TYR A 64 -7.02 -38.23 -8.51
CA TYR A 64 -8.26 -37.69 -9.06
C TYR A 64 -8.58 -38.21 -10.46
N SER A 65 -8.13 -39.44 -10.81
CA SER A 65 -8.14 -40.01 -12.14
C SER A 65 -9.44 -39.85 -12.90
N ASP A 66 -10.56 -40.13 -12.24
CA ASP A 66 -11.91 -40.13 -12.85
C ASP A 66 -12.58 -38.75 -12.85
N ARG A 67 -11.92 -37.72 -12.26
CA ARG A 67 -12.44 -36.35 -12.27
C ARG A 67 -12.09 -35.65 -13.57
N LEU A 68 -12.91 -34.67 -13.95
CA LEU A 68 -12.61 -33.81 -15.08
C LEU A 68 -11.48 -32.83 -14.73
N LEU A 69 -10.44 -32.82 -15.57
CA LEU A 69 -9.44 -31.73 -15.53
C LEU A 69 -9.95 -30.53 -16.31
N PHE A 70 -10.56 -30.74 -17.47
CA PHE A 70 -11.13 -29.65 -18.26
C PHE A 70 -12.65 -29.80 -18.43
N SER A 71 -13.35 -28.67 -18.46
CA SER A 71 -14.82 -28.63 -18.60
C SER A 71 -15.33 -29.25 -19.91
N THR A 72 -14.48 -29.41 -20.91
CA THR A 72 -14.78 -30.04 -22.21
C THR A 72 -14.97 -31.56 -22.15
N GLY A 73 -14.59 -32.18 -21.01
CA GLY A 73 -14.77 -33.60 -20.79
C GLY A 73 -13.50 -34.39 -20.55
N MET A 74 -12.29 -33.84 -20.76
CA MET A 74 -11.01 -34.51 -20.49
C MET A 74 -10.81 -34.75 -19.00
N THR A 75 -10.59 -36.01 -18.61
CA THR A 75 -10.29 -36.43 -17.25
C THR A 75 -8.82 -36.22 -16.89
N TYR A 76 -8.49 -36.28 -15.59
CA TYR A 76 -7.12 -36.25 -15.09
C TYR A 76 -6.27 -37.40 -15.62
N ASP A 77 -6.84 -38.61 -15.74
CA ASP A 77 -6.16 -39.78 -16.29
C ASP A 77 -5.85 -39.65 -17.79
N GLU A 78 -6.81 -39.15 -18.57
CA GLU A 78 -6.61 -38.89 -19.99
C GLU A 78 -5.55 -37.81 -20.23
N ALA A 79 -5.60 -36.73 -19.47
CA ALA A 79 -4.59 -35.67 -19.51
C ALA A 79 -3.19 -36.21 -19.17
N PHE A 80 -3.07 -37.07 -18.15
CA PHE A 80 -1.77 -37.63 -17.76
C PHE A 80 -1.18 -38.51 -18.85
N LYS A 81 -2.00 -39.35 -19.51
CA LYS A 81 -1.59 -40.16 -20.64
C LYS A 81 -1.07 -39.30 -21.81
N LEU A 82 -1.72 -38.18 -22.09
CA LEU A 82 -1.26 -37.20 -23.10
C LEU A 82 0.06 -36.53 -22.71
N ILE A 83 0.23 -36.16 -21.43
CA ILE A 83 1.46 -35.59 -20.92
C ILE A 83 2.63 -36.55 -21.12
N GLU A 84 2.48 -37.81 -20.69
CA GLU A 84 3.52 -38.82 -20.89
C GLU A 84 3.79 -39.13 -22.35
N SER A 85 2.75 -39.21 -23.16
CA SER A 85 2.87 -39.47 -24.60
C SER A 85 3.64 -38.35 -25.32
N ARG A 86 3.33 -37.10 -25.03
CA ARG A 86 4.06 -35.93 -25.55
C ARG A 86 5.47 -35.82 -24.96
N GLY A 87 5.64 -36.15 -23.67
CA GLY A 87 6.93 -36.23 -23.03
C GLY A 87 7.84 -37.27 -23.66
N ALA A 88 7.32 -38.47 -23.94
CA ALA A 88 8.03 -39.55 -24.68
C ALA A 88 8.44 -39.12 -26.10
N PHE A 89 7.56 -38.40 -26.82
CA PHE A 89 7.89 -37.80 -28.10
C PHE A 89 9.09 -36.83 -27.99
N LEU A 90 9.07 -35.95 -27.00
CA LEU A 90 10.16 -35.01 -26.77
C LEU A 90 11.47 -35.75 -26.46
N GLN A 91 11.46 -36.70 -25.53
CA GLN A 91 12.62 -37.52 -25.17
C GLN A 91 13.21 -38.25 -26.40
N ARG A 92 12.36 -38.84 -27.25
CA ARG A 92 12.80 -39.53 -28.49
C ARG A 92 13.42 -38.57 -29.50
N ASN A 93 13.00 -37.31 -29.48
CA ASN A 93 13.56 -36.25 -30.33
C ASN A 93 14.80 -35.58 -29.69
N GLY A 94 15.36 -36.12 -28.61
CA GLY A 94 16.58 -35.68 -27.99
C GLY A 94 16.43 -34.53 -26.99
N TYR A 95 15.20 -34.16 -26.58
CA TYR A 95 14.97 -33.16 -25.56
C TYR A 95 14.99 -33.79 -24.17
N GLY A 96 15.51 -33.02 -23.21
CA GLY A 96 15.59 -33.43 -21.81
C GLY A 96 15.86 -32.30 -20.85
N LYS A 97 16.39 -32.62 -19.69
CA LYS A 97 16.65 -31.70 -18.61
C LYS A 97 17.53 -30.52 -19.05
N GLY A 98 17.04 -29.30 -18.83
CA GLY A 98 17.76 -28.07 -19.10
C GLY A 98 17.56 -27.50 -20.51
N ASP A 99 16.97 -28.25 -21.44
CA ASP A 99 16.64 -27.72 -22.77
C ASP A 99 15.52 -26.70 -22.67
N VAL A 100 15.66 -25.55 -23.37
CA VAL A 100 14.62 -24.52 -23.39
C VAL A 100 13.71 -24.75 -24.60
N ILE A 101 12.42 -24.88 -24.31
CA ILE A 101 11.37 -25.06 -25.34
C ILE A 101 10.33 -23.94 -25.18
N ALA A 102 10.19 -23.14 -26.23
CA ALA A 102 9.20 -22.05 -26.24
C ALA A 102 7.78 -22.59 -26.49
N LEU A 103 6.80 -21.89 -25.94
CA LEU A 103 5.37 -22.15 -26.10
C LEU A 103 4.64 -20.86 -26.47
N LEU A 104 4.22 -20.76 -27.72
CA LEU A 104 3.47 -19.61 -28.26
C LEU A 104 2.10 -20.08 -28.74
N SER A 105 1.09 -19.89 -27.92
CA SER A 105 -0.28 -20.29 -28.22
C SER A 105 -1.25 -19.50 -27.33
N PRO A 106 -2.49 -19.23 -27.77
CA PRO A 106 -3.57 -18.83 -26.88
C PRO A 106 -3.83 -19.87 -25.78
N ASN A 107 -4.58 -19.49 -24.75
CA ASN A 107 -5.03 -20.45 -23.76
C ASN A 107 -5.81 -21.59 -24.40
N SER A 108 -5.43 -22.81 -24.08
CA SER A 108 -6.13 -24.02 -24.54
C SER A 108 -5.69 -25.23 -23.71
N GLU A 109 -6.39 -26.33 -23.84
CA GLU A 109 -6.00 -27.60 -23.23
C GLU A 109 -4.67 -28.07 -23.79
N GLU A 110 -4.45 -27.88 -25.10
CA GLU A 110 -3.20 -28.17 -25.77
C GLU A 110 -2.03 -27.39 -25.18
N TYR A 111 -2.25 -26.11 -24.85
CA TYR A 111 -1.26 -25.32 -24.16
C TYR A 111 -0.90 -25.93 -22.80
N CYS A 112 -1.92 -26.27 -22.01
CA CYS A 112 -1.75 -26.86 -20.68
C CYS A 112 -0.98 -28.19 -20.74
N ILE A 113 -1.44 -29.11 -21.59
CA ILE A 113 -0.78 -30.43 -21.78
C ILE A 113 0.65 -30.26 -22.28
N THR A 114 0.90 -29.30 -23.20
CA THR A 114 2.24 -29.05 -23.73
C THR A 114 3.17 -28.51 -22.65
N PHE A 115 2.71 -27.56 -21.86
CA PHE A 115 3.49 -27.02 -20.72
C PHE A 115 3.85 -28.13 -19.73
N MET A 116 2.87 -28.97 -19.37
CA MET A 116 3.08 -30.09 -18.45
C MET A 116 4.06 -31.11 -19.02
N ALA A 117 3.96 -31.45 -20.33
CA ALA A 117 4.87 -32.39 -20.96
C ALA A 117 6.30 -31.86 -21.05
N ILE A 118 6.52 -30.58 -21.36
CA ILE A 118 7.84 -29.96 -21.38
C ILE A 118 8.49 -30.07 -19.99
N THR A 119 7.75 -29.64 -18.97
CA THR A 119 8.28 -29.66 -17.59
C THR A 119 8.46 -31.06 -17.02
N SER A 120 7.67 -32.04 -17.49
CA SER A 120 7.79 -33.46 -17.05
C SER A 120 9.08 -34.14 -17.48
N ILE A 121 9.74 -33.69 -18.53
CA ILE A 121 11.06 -34.21 -18.96
C ILE A 121 12.23 -33.38 -18.39
N GLY A 122 11.97 -32.42 -17.50
CA GLY A 122 12.96 -31.49 -16.94
C GLY A 122 13.43 -30.42 -17.94
N ALA A 123 12.78 -30.29 -19.09
CA ALA A 123 13.00 -29.17 -20.00
C ALA A 123 12.35 -27.90 -19.42
N ILE A 124 12.86 -26.76 -19.84
CA ILE A 124 12.46 -25.45 -19.36
C ILE A 124 11.41 -24.89 -20.31
N ALA A 125 10.19 -24.69 -19.84
CA ALA A 125 9.15 -24.06 -20.61
C ALA A 125 9.39 -22.54 -20.70
N LEU A 126 9.28 -21.98 -21.92
CA LEU A 126 9.35 -20.54 -22.18
C LEU A 126 8.02 -20.05 -22.76
N PRO A 127 7.04 -19.71 -21.92
CA PRO A 127 5.80 -19.12 -22.39
C PRO A 127 6.03 -17.76 -23.03
N LEU A 128 5.45 -17.55 -24.22
CA LEU A 128 5.57 -16.31 -24.98
C LEU A 128 4.19 -15.65 -25.15
N ASP A 129 4.16 -14.32 -25.08
CA ASP A 129 2.94 -13.54 -25.29
C ASP A 129 2.57 -13.49 -26.79
N PRO A 130 1.42 -14.07 -27.23
CA PRO A 130 1.02 -14.07 -28.62
C PRO A 130 0.71 -12.69 -29.22
N ASN A 131 0.54 -11.66 -28.36
CA ASN A 131 0.21 -10.31 -28.77
C ASN A 131 1.45 -9.42 -29.01
N LEU A 132 2.65 -9.96 -28.82
CA LEU A 132 3.88 -9.22 -29.13
C LEU A 132 4.08 -9.09 -30.64
N ASN A 133 4.78 -8.01 -31.04
CA ASN A 133 5.23 -7.89 -32.42
C ASN A 133 6.14 -9.10 -32.77
N LYS A 134 5.83 -9.78 -33.87
CA LYS A 134 6.53 -10.99 -34.36
C LYS A 134 8.06 -10.80 -34.45
N ASP A 135 8.52 -9.58 -34.74
CA ASP A 135 9.96 -9.27 -34.91
C ASP A 135 10.75 -9.37 -33.60
N LYS A 136 10.08 -9.46 -32.46
CA LYS A 136 10.73 -9.62 -31.14
C LYS A 136 11.09 -11.07 -30.80
N TYR A 137 10.36 -12.04 -31.31
CA TYR A 137 10.57 -13.44 -30.93
C TYR A 137 11.97 -13.96 -31.27
N PRO A 138 12.59 -13.68 -32.45
CA PRO A 138 13.95 -14.16 -32.73
C PRO A 138 14.98 -13.74 -31.68
N ASP A 139 14.95 -12.50 -31.23
CA ASP A 139 15.87 -12.01 -30.20
C ASP A 139 15.60 -12.64 -28.85
N MET A 140 14.33 -12.79 -28.47
CA MET A 140 13.93 -13.45 -27.22
C MET A 140 14.43 -14.92 -27.21
N LEU A 141 14.22 -15.68 -28.30
CA LEU A 141 14.69 -17.06 -28.39
C LEU A 141 16.22 -17.16 -28.34
N LYS A 142 16.92 -16.23 -29.01
CA LYS A 142 18.39 -16.17 -29.03
C LYS A 142 18.97 -15.93 -27.63
N GLN A 143 18.37 -15.05 -26.83
CA GLN A 143 18.85 -14.74 -25.46
C GLN A 143 18.92 -15.98 -24.58
N VAL A 144 17.97 -16.90 -24.70
CA VAL A 144 17.89 -18.14 -23.91
C VAL A 144 18.36 -19.38 -24.66
N LYS A 145 18.96 -19.21 -25.86
CA LYS A 145 19.41 -20.28 -26.76
C LYS A 145 18.31 -21.29 -27.08
N CYS A 146 17.06 -20.84 -27.24
CA CYS A 146 15.93 -21.69 -27.57
C CYS A 146 15.86 -21.95 -29.08
N GLY A 147 15.96 -23.21 -29.46
CA GLY A 147 15.91 -23.63 -30.86
C GLY A 147 14.57 -24.25 -31.31
N THR A 148 13.60 -24.38 -30.38
CA THR A 148 12.35 -25.09 -30.65
C THR A 148 11.17 -24.36 -30.04
N VAL A 149 10.08 -24.28 -30.81
CA VAL A 149 8.83 -23.66 -30.35
C VAL A 149 7.63 -24.57 -30.62
N PHE A 150 6.78 -24.76 -29.60
CA PHE A 150 5.43 -25.27 -29.82
C PHE A 150 4.52 -24.08 -30.11
N THR A 151 3.70 -24.21 -31.18
CA THR A 151 2.79 -23.16 -31.58
C THR A 151 1.60 -23.67 -32.37
N THR A 152 0.56 -22.88 -32.49
CA THR A 152 -0.60 -23.11 -33.37
C THR A 152 -0.27 -22.74 -34.83
N PRO A 153 -1.06 -23.20 -35.79
CA PRO A 153 -0.82 -22.94 -37.22
C PRO A 153 -0.70 -21.44 -37.55
N GLU A 154 -1.45 -20.58 -36.88
CA GLU A 154 -1.50 -19.14 -37.13
C GLU A 154 -0.16 -18.41 -36.88
N PHE A 155 0.64 -18.88 -35.92
CA PHE A 155 1.94 -18.27 -35.58
C PHE A 155 3.12 -18.98 -36.23
N ARG A 156 2.90 -20.10 -36.94
CA ARG A 156 3.97 -20.91 -37.56
C ARG A 156 4.89 -20.11 -38.47
N SER A 157 4.33 -19.17 -39.21
CA SER A 157 5.06 -18.30 -40.14
C SER A 157 6.03 -17.31 -39.46
N TYR A 158 5.92 -17.11 -38.15
CA TYR A 158 6.80 -16.20 -37.39
C TYR A 158 8.21 -16.78 -37.18
N PHE A 159 8.37 -18.10 -37.35
CA PHE A 159 9.59 -18.83 -37.00
C PHE A 159 10.22 -19.47 -38.27
N LYS A 160 11.09 -18.71 -38.96
CA LYS A 160 11.74 -19.18 -40.18
C LYS A 160 12.97 -20.08 -39.96
N ARG A 161 13.65 -19.92 -38.80
CA ARG A 161 14.93 -20.59 -38.44
C ARG A 161 14.84 -21.41 -37.16
N THR A 162 13.67 -21.62 -36.63
CA THR A 162 13.41 -22.32 -35.36
C THR A 162 12.62 -23.58 -35.70
N LYS A 163 12.91 -24.69 -35.03
CA LYS A 163 12.13 -25.92 -35.17
C LYS A 163 10.72 -25.68 -34.61
N VAL A 164 9.71 -25.85 -35.43
CA VAL A 164 8.31 -25.64 -35.07
C VAL A 164 7.62 -26.95 -34.82
N LEU A 165 7.00 -27.10 -33.67
CA LEU A 165 6.16 -28.22 -33.26
C LEU A 165 4.71 -27.74 -33.10
N SER A 166 3.76 -28.58 -33.35
CA SER A 166 2.33 -28.30 -33.21
C SER A 166 1.89 -28.48 -31.76
N THR A 167 1.04 -27.60 -31.27
CA THR A 167 0.38 -27.78 -29.96
C THR A 167 -0.78 -28.77 -30.04
N SER A 168 -1.31 -29.11 -31.24
CA SER A 168 -2.41 -30.07 -31.39
C SER A 168 -2.15 -31.37 -30.63
N LEU A 169 -3.17 -31.87 -29.92
CA LEU A 169 -3.07 -33.11 -29.14
C LEU A 169 -2.98 -34.37 -30.01
N GLU A 170 -3.27 -34.27 -31.32
CA GLU A 170 -3.15 -35.37 -32.27
C GLU A 170 -1.74 -35.48 -32.86
N GLU A 171 -0.97 -34.40 -32.82
CA GLU A 171 0.38 -34.28 -33.35
C GLU A 171 1.43 -34.26 -32.22
N ASN A 172 2.69 -34.58 -32.58
CA ASN A 172 3.83 -34.52 -31.64
C ASN A 172 3.59 -35.31 -30.36
N ILE A 173 2.99 -36.50 -30.50
CA ILE A 173 2.77 -37.49 -29.47
C ILE A 173 3.40 -38.83 -29.89
N GLU A 174 3.73 -39.64 -28.89
CA GLU A 174 4.32 -40.97 -29.13
C GLU A 174 3.43 -42.05 -28.53
N LYS A 175 2.79 -42.85 -29.37
CA LYS A 175 1.83 -43.88 -28.93
C LYS A 175 2.49 -45.22 -28.53
N LYS A 176 3.74 -45.47 -28.93
CA LYS A 176 4.43 -46.75 -28.74
C LYS A 176 5.61 -46.72 -27.77
N ALA A 177 6.27 -45.56 -27.57
CA ALA A 177 7.37 -45.44 -26.64
C ALA A 177 6.86 -45.13 -25.23
N LYS A 178 7.47 -45.79 -24.24
CA LYS A 178 7.20 -45.48 -22.85
C LYS A 178 7.94 -44.22 -22.44
N PHE A 179 7.24 -43.32 -21.72
CA PHE A 179 7.83 -42.20 -21.05
C PHE A 179 8.88 -42.69 -20.04
N LYS A 180 10.04 -42.04 -20.01
CA LYS A 180 11.11 -42.33 -19.03
C LYS A 180 11.15 -41.23 -18.02
N GLU A 181 10.82 -41.57 -16.77
CA GLU A 181 10.93 -40.63 -15.67
C GLU A 181 12.36 -40.12 -15.54
N GLN A 182 12.53 -38.81 -15.35
CA GLN A 182 13.81 -38.13 -15.27
C GLN A 182 14.14 -37.81 -13.83
N ASN A 183 15.43 -37.73 -13.50
CA ASN A 183 15.90 -37.30 -12.18
C ASN A 183 15.84 -35.76 -12.09
N ILE A 184 14.70 -35.22 -11.68
CA ILE A 184 14.40 -33.79 -11.58
C ILE A 184 14.20 -33.46 -10.11
N PHE A 185 14.80 -32.34 -9.67
CA PHE A 185 14.72 -31.85 -8.30
C PHE A 185 13.92 -30.55 -8.23
N ASP A 186 13.42 -30.22 -7.05
CA ASP A 186 12.61 -29.02 -6.81
C ASP A 186 13.35 -27.71 -7.12
N ASN A 187 14.69 -27.69 -6.99
CA ASN A 187 15.54 -26.55 -7.34
C ASN A 187 15.91 -26.45 -8.84
N ASP A 188 15.60 -27.45 -9.65
CA ASP A 188 15.82 -27.36 -11.09
C ASP A 188 14.88 -26.32 -11.71
N ILE A 189 15.36 -25.59 -12.71
CA ILE A 189 14.55 -24.60 -13.41
C ILE A 189 13.53 -25.32 -14.29
N SER A 190 12.26 -24.99 -14.11
CA SER A 190 11.14 -25.54 -14.89
C SER A 190 10.61 -24.60 -15.96
N SER A 191 10.71 -23.30 -15.71
CA SER A 191 10.18 -22.30 -16.63
C SER A 191 10.89 -20.95 -16.53
N MET A 192 10.81 -20.19 -17.62
CA MET A 192 11.34 -18.83 -17.74
C MET A 192 10.25 -17.88 -18.24
N PHE A 193 10.16 -16.70 -17.62
CA PHE A 193 9.17 -15.69 -18.00
C PHE A 193 9.85 -14.36 -18.32
N TYR A 194 9.50 -13.80 -19.47
CA TYR A 194 9.87 -12.44 -19.79
C TYR A 194 9.01 -11.45 -19.01
N THR A 195 9.66 -10.51 -18.32
CA THR A 195 8.96 -9.42 -17.66
C THR A 195 9.33 -8.11 -18.33
N SER A 196 8.35 -7.22 -18.51
CA SER A 196 8.59 -5.86 -18.97
C SER A 196 9.29 -5.08 -17.85
N GLY A 197 10.62 -5.02 -17.91
CA GLY A 197 11.39 -4.15 -17.04
C GLY A 197 10.95 -2.71 -17.22
N THR A 198 10.88 -1.97 -16.13
CA THR A 198 10.59 -0.52 -16.16
C THR A 198 11.75 0.30 -16.77
N THR A 199 12.90 -0.33 -17.02
CA THR A 199 14.11 0.24 -17.61
C THR A 199 14.24 -0.01 -19.12
N GLY A 200 13.22 -0.62 -19.76
CA GLY A 200 13.17 -0.84 -21.22
C GLY A 200 13.65 -2.21 -21.68
N ASP A 201 14.64 -2.82 -21.06
CA ASP A 201 15.11 -4.16 -21.42
C ASP A 201 14.35 -5.24 -20.67
N PRO A 202 13.79 -6.25 -21.38
CA PRO A 202 13.08 -7.35 -20.75
C PRO A 202 14.02 -8.16 -19.84
N LYS A 203 13.56 -8.44 -18.61
CA LYS A 203 14.25 -9.34 -17.69
C LYS A 203 13.66 -10.75 -17.82
N ILE A 204 14.48 -11.77 -17.61
CA ILE A 204 14.05 -13.17 -17.67
C ILE A 204 14.05 -13.75 -16.28
N VAL A 205 12.87 -13.94 -15.72
CA VAL A 205 12.63 -14.58 -14.43
C VAL A 205 12.77 -16.08 -14.59
N GLN A 206 13.51 -16.74 -13.72
CA GLN A 206 13.62 -18.19 -13.66
C GLN A 206 12.75 -18.73 -12.52
N LEU A 207 11.92 -19.73 -12.80
CA LEU A 207 11.13 -20.41 -11.78
C LEU A 207 11.51 -21.87 -11.71
N THR A 208 11.71 -22.38 -10.49
CA THR A 208 12.03 -23.80 -10.28
C THR A 208 10.76 -24.65 -10.27
N HIS A 209 10.94 -25.96 -10.34
CA HIS A 209 9.84 -26.91 -10.13
C HIS A 209 9.18 -26.67 -8.76
N GLY A 210 10.00 -26.52 -7.71
CA GLY A 210 9.54 -26.24 -6.36
C GLY A 210 8.76 -24.96 -6.22
N ASN A 211 9.22 -23.87 -6.85
CA ASN A 211 8.48 -22.59 -6.82
C ASN A 211 7.03 -22.78 -7.29
N ILE A 212 6.83 -23.52 -8.40
CA ILE A 212 5.50 -23.67 -9.01
C ILE A 212 4.61 -24.59 -8.17
N PHE A 213 5.02 -25.83 -7.84
CA PHE A 213 4.10 -26.75 -7.18
C PHE A 213 3.83 -26.34 -5.72
N LYS A 214 4.83 -25.83 -4.98
CA LYS A 214 4.63 -25.34 -3.60
C LYS A 214 3.69 -24.13 -3.57
N THR A 215 3.85 -23.19 -4.51
CA THR A 215 2.94 -22.04 -4.62
C THR A 215 1.54 -22.47 -5.04
N ALA A 216 1.42 -23.49 -5.92
CA ALA A 216 0.13 -24.06 -6.31
C ALA A 216 -0.62 -24.66 -5.11
N TYR A 217 0.06 -25.44 -4.27
CA TYR A 217 -0.53 -25.97 -3.03
C TYR A 217 -0.91 -24.86 -2.05
N ALA A 218 -0.02 -23.89 -1.78
CA ALA A 218 -0.30 -22.79 -0.89
C ALA A 218 -1.51 -21.94 -1.34
N ASN A 219 -1.66 -21.76 -2.66
CA ASN A 219 -2.81 -21.08 -3.24
C ASN A 219 -4.10 -21.88 -3.10
N ALA A 220 -4.05 -23.18 -3.45
CA ALA A 220 -5.20 -24.08 -3.35
C ALA A 220 -5.67 -24.24 -1.89
N GLU A 221 -4.75 -24.34 -0.94
CA GLU A 221 -5.05 -24.41 0.50
C GLU A 221 -5.70 -23.11 0.99
N PHE A 222 -5.16 -21.96 0.62
CA PHE A 222 -5.75 -20.67 0.97
C PHE A 222 -7.18 -20.55 0.44
N CYS A 223 -7.39 -20.87 -0.83
CA CYS A 223 -8.68 -20.84 -1.48
C CYS A 223 -9.60 -21.98 -1.02
N ARG A 224 -9.09 -22.97 -0.30
CA ARG A 224 -9.81 -24.18 0.15
C ARG A 224 -10.47 -24.92 -1.01
N THR A 225 -9.75 -24.98 -2.13
CA THR A 225 -10.26 -25.71 -3.29
C THR A 225 -10.49 -27.17 -3.00
N THR A 226 -11.46 -27.76 -3.68
CA THR A 226 -11.84 -29.17 -3.58
C THR A 226 -12.00 -29.76 -4.98
N PRO A 227 -12.08 -31.09 -5.12
CA PRO A 227 -12.36 -31.71 -6.43
C PRO A 227 -13.72 -31.34 -7.05
N ASP A 228 -14.61 -30.74 -6.28
CA ASP A 228 -15.92 -30.28 -6.76
C ASP A 228 -15.91 -28.83 -7.29
N ASP A 229 -14.75 -28.14 -7.16
CA ASP A 229 -14.59 -26.79 -7.65
C ASP A 229 -14.24 -26.76 -9.14
N MET A 230 -14.70 -25.70 -9.81
CA MET A 230 -14.34 -25.40 -11.21
C MET A 230 -13.85 -23.96 -11.29
N ILE A 231 -12.68 -23.80 -11.91
CA ILE A 231 -11.98 -22.51 -12.00
C ILE A 231 -12.10 -21.97 -13.42
N LEU A 232 -12.52 -20.70 -13.57
CA LEU A 232 -12.52 -20.03 -14.86
C LEU A 232 -11.12 -19.55 -15.23
N CYS A 233 -10.51 -20.15 -16.24
CA CYS A 233 -9.20 -19.77 -16.76
C CYS A 233 -9.34 -18.81 -17.94
N ILE A 234 -9.41 -17.51 -17.67
CA ILE A 234 -9.54 -16.45 -18.68
C ILE A 234 -8.27 -15.62 -18.81
N LEU A 235 -7.44 -15.60 -17.77
CA LEU A 235 -6.18 -14.86 -17.79
C LEU A 235 -5.16 -15.61 -18.67
N PRO A 236 -4.29 -14.86 -19.40
CA PRO A 236 -3.29 -15.47 -20.26
C PRO A 236 -2.30 -16.34 -19.48
N LEU A 237 -2.18 -17.62 -19.87
CA LEU A 237 -1.32 -18.62 -19.20
C LEU A 237 0.18 -18.35 -19.34
N PHE A 238 0.59 -17.44 -20.22
CA PHE A 238 1.98 -16.98 -20.30
C PHE A 238 2.36 -15.98 -19.19
N HIS A 239 1.44 -15.68 -18.26
CA HIS A 239 1.71 -14.92 -17.04
C HIS A 239 1.71 -15.81 -15.80
N ALA A 240 2.65 -15.60 -14.89
CA ALA A 240 2.79 -16.37 -13.66
C ALA A 240 1.52 -16.37 -12.79
N TYR A 241 0.76 -15.26 -12.78
CA TYR A 241 -0.51 -15.18 -12.06
C TYR A 241 -1.52 -16.23 -12.58
N ALA A 242 -1.75 -16.28 -13.87
CA ALA A 242 -2.67 -17.25 -14.48
C ALA A 242 -2.16 -18.68 -14.32
N LEU A 243 -0.86 -18.89 -14.51
CA LEU A 243 -0.22 -20.19 -14.35
C LEU A 243 -0.55 -20.80 -12.97
N ILE A 244 -0.46 -20.00 -11.90
CA ILE A 244 -0.73 -20.51 -10.56
C ILE A 244 -2.23 -20.48 -10.23
N ALA A 245 -2.90 -19.34 -10.34
CA ALA A 245 -4.25 -19.19 -9.82
C ALA A 245 -5.33 -19.91 -10.67
N ALA A 246 -5.11 -20.04 -11.98
CA ALA A 246 -6.09 -20.61 -12.89
C ALA A 246 -5.70 -21.98 -13.48
N PHE A 247 -4.46 -22.46 -13.28
CA PHE A 247 -4.01 -23.72 -13.85
C PHE A 247 -3.38 -24.64 -12.80
N MET A 248 -2.24 -24.30 -12.20
CA MET A 248 -1.54 -25.22 -11.28
C MET A 248 -2.24 -25.36 -9.92
N GLY A 249 -2.84 -24.30 -9.39
CA GLY A 249 -3.61 -24.36 -8.15
C GLY A 249 -4.80 -25.33 -8.23
N PRO A 250 -5.66 -25.27 -9.26
CA PRO A 250 -6.69 -26.28 -9.49
C PRO A 250 -6.19 -27.72 -9.45
N ILE A 251 -5.08 -28.02 -10.14
CA ILE A 251 -4.49 -29.35 -10.19
C ILE A 251 -4.09 -29.87 -8.82
N ALA A 252 -3.62 -29.01 -7.92
CA ALA A 252 -3.17 -29.40 -6.59
C ALA A 252 -4.25 -30.14 -5.78
N HIS A 253 -5.51 -29.75 -5.94
CA HIS A 253 -6.65 -30.32 -5.18
C HIS A 253 -7.70 -31.01 -6.06
N GLY A 254 -7.38 -31.30 -7.33
CA GLY A 254 -8.25 -32.06 -8.20
C GLY A 254 -9.47 -31.33 -8.74
N SER A 255 -9.41 -29.98 -8.72
CA SER A 255 -10.46 -29.12 -9.26
C SER A 255 -10.45 -29.11 -10.81
N SER A 256 -11.58 -28.78 -11.42
CA SER A 256 -11.71 -28.66 -12.86
C SER A 256 -11.37 -27.26 -13.37
N ILE A 257 -10.97 -27.16 -14.64
CA ILE A 257 -10.59 -25.91 -15.30
C ILE A 257 -11.53 -25.69 -16.49
N CYS A 258 -12.19 -24.53 -16.53
CA CYS A 258 -12.94 -24.04 -17.67
C CYS A 258 -12.09 -22.99 -18.39
N ILE A 259 -11.58 -23.31 -19.58
CA ILE A 259 -10.75 -22.40 -20.36
C ILE A 259 -11.62 -21.48 -21.20
N GLN A 260 -11.45 -20.18 -21.05
CA GLN A 260 -12.13 -19.16 -21.83
C GLN A 260 -11.09 -18.24 -22.50
N THR A 261 -11.15 -18.14 -23.82
CA THR A 261 -10.21 -17.33 -24.61
C THR A 261 -10.75 -15.94 -24.94
N SER A 262 -12.07 -15.79 -25.03
CA SER A 262 -12.72 -14.52 -25.33
C SER A 262 -12.89 -13.69 -24.07
N LEU A 263 -12.49 -12.42 -24.15
CA LEU A 263 -12.67 -11.42 -23.09
C LEU A 263 -13.98 -10.62 -23.26
N LYS A 264 -14.85 -10.99 -24.22
CA LYS A 264 -16.13 -10.31 -24.43
C LYS A 264 -17.10 -10.66 -23.31
N GLY A 265 -17.79 -9.66 -22.78
CA GLY A 265 -18.76 -9.85 -21.70
C GLY A 265 -19.81 -10.94 -21.94
N PRO A 266 -20.48 -11.02 -23.14
CA PRO A 266 -21.40 -12.09 -23.44
C PRO A 266 -20.80 -13.50 -23.32
N ASP A 267 -19.60 -13.71 -23.86
CA ASP A 267 -18.93 -15.02 -23.87
C ASP A 267 -18.52 -15.45 -22.46
N ILE A 268 -18.10 -14.49 -21.62
CA ILE A 268 -17.82 -14.73 -20.19
C ILE A 268 -19.12 -15.13 -19.47
N MET A 269 -20.21 -14.42 -19.75
CA MET A 269 -21.50 -14.72 -19.14
C MET A 269 -22.05 -16.07 -19.55
N GLU A 270 -21.81 -16.52 -20.78
CA GLU A 270 -22.15 -17.84 -21.28
C GLU A 270 -21.34 -18.90 -20.51
N SER A 271 -20.01 -18.75 -20.43
CA SER A 271 -19.18 -19.69 -19.66
C SER A 271 -19.61 -19.80 -18.19
N LEU A 272 -19.96 -18.66 -17.56
CA LEU A 272 -20.47 -18.64 -16.20
C LEU A 272 -21.87 -19.26 -16.05
N SER A 273 -22.66 -19.26 -17.11
CA SER A 273 -24.01 -19.84 -17.14
C SER A 273 -24.00 -21.35 -17.35
N ASP A 274 -23.10 -21.81 -18.22
CA ASP A 274 -23.08 -23.19 -18.72
C ASP A 274 -22.20 -24.12 -17.88
N ASN A 275 -21.30 -23.52 -17.07
CA ASN A 275 -20.37 -24.27 -16.23
C ASN A 275 -20.55 -23.93 -14.75
N PRO A 276 -20.37 -24.89 -13.83
CA PRO A 276 -20.47 -24.67 -12.37
C PRO A 276 -19.18 -24.02 -11.82
N ILE A 277 -18.86 -22.82 -12.33
CA ILE A 277 -17.65 -22.08 -11.90
C ILE A 277 -17.79 -21.68 -10.44
N THR A 278 -16.83 -22.05 -9.59
CA THR A 278 -16.77 -21.70 -8.17
C THR A 278 -15.65 -20.72 -7.86
N MET A 279 -14.68 -20.60 -8.77
CA MET A 279 -13.54 -19.66 -8.61
C MET A 279 -13.27 -18.91 -9.88
N PHE A 280 -13.02 -17.60 -9.71
CA PHE A 280 -12.75 -16.72 -10.83
C PHE A 280 -11.59 -15.77 -10.51
N PRO A 281 -10.33 -16.13 -10.86
CA PRO A 281 -9.20 -15.20 -10.83
C PRO A 281 -9.25 -14.26 -12.04
N ALA A 282 -9.21 -12.95 -11.80
CA ALA A 282 -9.23 -11.95 -12.85
C ALA A 282 -8.41 -10.71 -12.47
N VAL A 283 -8.26 -9.78 -13.41
CA VAL A 283 -7.65 -8.46 -13.15
C VAL A 283 -8.71 -7.43 -12.76
N PRO A 284 -8.35 -6.36 -12.04
CA PRO A 284 -9.30 -5.34 -11.58
C PRO A 284 -10.24 -4.81 -12.65
N LEU A 285 -9.72 -4.53 -13.85
CA LEU A 285 -10.54 -4.02 -14.94
C LEU A 285 -11.70 -4.96 -15.31
N MET A 286 -11.50 -6.27 -15.26
CA MET A 286 -12.56 -7.24 -15.54
C MET A 286 -13.66 -7.16 -14.47
N TRP A 287 -13.27 -7.04 -13.19
CA TRP A 287 -14.20 -6.84 -12.09
C TRP A 287 -14.96 -5.52 -12.20
N GLU A 288 -14.29 -4.45 -12.61
CA GLU A 288 -14.90 -3.16 -12.90
C GLU A 288 -15.94 -3.28 -14.03
N MET A 289 -15.56 -3.85 -15.17
CA MET A 289 -16.47 -4.07 -16.32
C MET A 289 -17.67 -4.94 -15.99
N ILE A 290 -17.48 -6.03 -15.24
CA ILE A 290 -18.57 -6.89 -14.79
C ILE A 290 -19.53 -6.10 -13.88
N MET A 291 -19.01 -5.32 -12.93
CA MET A 291 -19.83 -4.52 -12.03
C MET A 291 -20.58 -3.41 -12.78
N ASP A 292 -19.92 -2.69 -13.67
CA ASP A 292 -20.55 -1.66 -14.50
C ASP A 292 -21.65 -2.27 -15.38
N GLY A 293 -21.42 -3.44 -15.94
CA GLY A 293 -22.43 -4.24 -16.64
C GLY A 293 -23.63 -4.58 -15.75
N ILE A 294 -23.39 -4.95 -14.49
CA ILE A 294 -24.45 -5.22 -13.50
C ILE A 294 -25.22 -3.95 -13.16
N ILE A 295 -24.52 -2.85 -12.87
CA ILE A 295 -25.13 -1.55 -12.51
C ILE A 295 -25.94 -0.99 -13.67
N ASN A 296 -25.39 -0.98 -14.89
CA ASN A 296 -26.07 -0.46 -16.08
C ASN A 296 -27.25 -1.33 -16.52
N LYS A 297 -27.15 -2.67 -16.41
CA LYS A 297 -28.27 -3.60 -16.62
C LYS A 297 -29.29 -3.59 -15.49
N ALA A 298 -28.98 -2.97 -14.35
CA ALA A 298 -29.94 -2.74 -13.27
C ALA A 298 -31.13 -1.86 -13.69
N LYS A 299 -31.01 -1.14 -14.82
CA LYS A 299 -32.16 -0.54 -15.52
C LYS A 299 -32.96 -1.58 -16.32
N LEU A 300 -32.51 -2.82 -16.48
CA LEU A 300 -33.16 -3.92 -17.15
C LEU A 300 -33.76 -4.90 -16.14
N SER A 301 -34.97 -5.39 -16.41
CA SER A 301 -35.90 -6.15 -15.56
C SER A 301 -35.29 -7.02 -14.44
N SER A 302 -35.97 -7.07 -13.29
CA SER A 302 -35.60 -7.79 -12.05
C SER A 302 -35.26 -9.29 -12.25
N LYS A 303 -35.75 -9.95 -13.29
CA LYS A 303 -35.49 -11.38 -13.57
C LYS A 303 -34.07 -11.72 -14.00
N ASN A 304 -33.43 -10.84 -14.76
CA ASN A 304 -32.04 -11.07 -15.23
C ASN A 304 -30.99 -10.71 -14.19
N LYS A 305 -31.27 -9.76 -13.29
CA LYS A 305 -30.47 -9.49 -12.11
C LYS A 305 -30.31 -10.74 -11.25
N TYR A 306 -31.44 -11.42 -11.01
CA TYR A 306 -31.51 -12.58 -10.14
C TYR A 306 -30.72 -13.79 -10.69
N LYS A 307 -30.62 -13.96 -12.01
CA LYS A 307 -29.84 -15.05 -12.60
C LYS A 307 -28.32 -14.89 -12.40
N ILE A 308 -27.79 -13.70 -12.63
CA ILE A 308 -26.37 -13.41 -12.41
C ILE A 308 -26.03 -13.52 -10.92
N PHE A 309 -26.87 -12.94 -10.06
CA PHE A 309 -26.73 -13.00 -8.61
C PHE A 309 -26.81 -14.43 -8.06
N ARG A 310 -27.77 -15.21 -8.52
CA ARG A 310 -28.00 -16.59 -8.06
C ARG A 310 -26.81 -17.49 -8.39
N PHE A 311 -26.14 -17.25 -9.51
CA PHE A 311 -24.98 -17.98 -9.92
C PHE A 311 -23.81 -17.81 -8.91
N PHE A 312 -23.43 -16.60 -8.57
CA PHE A 312 -22.34 -16.34 -7.60
C PHE A 312 -22.72 -16.69 -6.14
N LEU A 313 -24.00 -16.61 -5.79
CA LEU A 313 -24.48 -16.91 -4.44
C LEU A 313 -24.69 -18.41 -4.19
N ASN A 314 -25.09 -19.18 -5.21
CA ASN A 314 -25.42 -20.60 -5.03
C ASN A 314 -24.17 -21.48 -4.84
N TYR A 315 -23.02 -21.07 -5.35
CA TYR A 315 -21.80 -21.86 -5.27
C TYR A 315 -20.79 -21.41 -4.20
N GLY A 316 -21.07 -20.35 -3.45
CA GLY A 316 -20.16 -19.85 -2.41
C GLY A 316 -18.81 -19.40 -2.93
N GLY A 317 -18.74 -19.07 -4.23
CA GLY A 317 -17.51 -18.90 -5.00
C GLY A 317 -16.59 -17.78 -4.49
N ILE A 318 -15.30 -17.94 -4.74
CA ILE A 318 -14.27 -16.96 -4.43
C ILE A 318 -13.87 -16.23 -5.73
N MET A 319 -13.98 -14.91 -5.69
CA MET A 319 -13.48 -14.03 -6.73
C MET A 319 -12.12 -13.47 -6.33
N ILE A 320 -11.14 -13.55 -7.21
CA ILE A 320 -9.76 -13.11 -6.91
C ILE A 320 -9.37 -12.00 -7.86
N SER A 321 -9.02 -10.83 -7.32
CA SER A 321 -8.47 -9.72 -8.07
C SER A 321 -6.96 -9.65 -7.85
N GLY A 322 -6.18 -9.63 -8.95
CA GLY A 322 -4.72 -9.56 -8.86
C GLY A 322 -4.07 -8.85 -10.03
N GLY A 323 -2.76 -8.62 -9.95
CA GLY A 323 -1.95 -8.00 -11.00
C GLY A 323 -1.95 -6.47 -11.03
N ALA A 324 -2.97 -5.82 -10.49
CA ALA A 324 -3.07 -4.36 -10.33
C ALA A 324 -3.97 -4.01 -9.14
N PRO A 325 -3.92 -2.76 -8.62
CA PRO A 325 -4.83 -2.33 -7.56
C PRO A 325 -6.30 -2.27 -8.03
N LEU A 326 -7.21 -2.80 -7.21
CA LEU A 326 -8.66 -2.67 -7.43
C LEU A 326 -9.16 -1.35 -6.85
N LYS A 327 -9.99 -0.61 -7.58
CA LYS A 327 -10.64 0.60 -7.04
C LYS A 327 -11.53 0.22 -5.85
N LYS A 328 -11.36 0.92 -4.74
CA LYS A 328 -12.07 0.64 -3.48
C LYS A 328 -13.59 0.69 -3.61
N ILE A 329 -14.11 1.52 -4.53
CA ILE A 329 -15.54 1.63 -4.78
C ILE A 329 -16.11 0.30 -5.30
N TYR A 330 -15.43 -0.38 -6.23
CA TYR A 330 -15.87 -1.67 -6.74
C TYR A 330 -15.76 -2.77 -5.68
N ALA A 331 -14.66 -2.79 -4.91
CA ALA A 331 -14.56 -3.71 -3.77
C ALA A 331 -15.71 -3.54 -2.77
N ARG A 332 -16.14 -2.28 -2.50
CA ARG A 332 -17.32 -2.00 -1.66
C ARG A 332 -18.62 -2.50 -2.30
N TYR A 333 -18.81 -2.31 -3.62
CA TYR A 333 -20.00 -2.81 -4.32
C TYR A 333 -20.11 -4.32 -4.22
N TYR A 334 -19.03 -5.06 -4.50
CA TYR A 334 -19.01 -6.52 -4.38
C TYR A 334 -19.32 -6.97 -2.95
N ASN A 335 -18.66 -6.38 -1.95
CA ASN A 335 -18.89 -6.70 -0.54
C ASN A 335 -20.34 -6.43 -0.09
N ASN A 336 -20.92 -5.27 -0.50
CA ASN A 336 -22.32 -4.94 -0.17
C ASN A 336 -23.34 -5.89 -0.81
N MET A 337 -22.96 -6.53 -1.91
CA MET A 337 -23.77 -7.57 -2.54
C MET A 337 -23.54 -8.96 -1.96
N GLY A 338 -22.66 -9.11 -0.96
CA GLY A 338 -22.35 -10.38 -0.32
C GLY A 338 -21.34 -11.25 -1.07
N PHE A 339 -20.65 -10.71 -2.08
CA PHE A 339 -19.63 -11.43 -2.82
C PHE A 339 -18.29 -11.43 -2.09
N LYS A 340 -17.56 -12.55 -2.19
CA LYS A 340 -16.22 -12.69 -1.64
C LYS A 340 -15.16 -12.32 -2.70
N LEU A 341 -14.98 -11.03 -2.94
CA LEU A 341 -13.90 -10.55 -3.81
C LEU A 341 -12.67 -10.27 -2.95
N VAL A 342 -11.62 -11.07 -3.13
CA VAL A 342 -10.34 -10.96 -2.41
C VAL A 342 -9.27 -10.38 -3.33
N GLU A 343 -8.33 -9.63 -2.75
CA GLU A 343 -7.19 -9.07 -3.49
C GLU A 343 -5.94 -9.91 -3.22
N GLY A 344 -5.24 -10.29 -4.30
CA GLY A 344 -3.95 -10.98 -4.27
C GLY A 344 -2.83 -10.11 -4.83
N TYR A 345 -1.66 -10.20 -4.23
CA TYR A 345 -0.45 -9.54 -4.71
C TYR A 345 0.66 -10.54 -4.97
N GLY A 346 1.37 -10.28 -6.05
CA GLY A 346 2.55 -11.01 -6.43
C GLY A 346 3.15 -10.49 -7.72
N LEU A 347 4.29 -11.03 -8.06
CA LEU A 347 5.12 -10.68 -9.20
C LEU A 347 5.46 -11.96 -9.97
N SER A 348 6.01 -11.85 -11.17
CA SER A 348 6.61 -13.01 -11.84
C SER A 348 7.74 -13.59 -10.99
N GLU A 349 8.49 -12.71 -10.32
CA GLU A 349 9.59 -13.02 -9.41
C GLU A 349 9.14 -13.75 -8.12
N SER A 350 7.86 -13.71 -7.81
CA SER A 350 7.24 -14.45 -6.69
C SER A 350 6.29 -15.56 -7.18
N THR A 351 6.50 -16.08 -8.38
CA THR A 351 5.71 -17.19 -8.96
C THR A 351 4.18 -16.90 -8.96
N GLY A 352 3.80 -15.61 -9.14
CA GLY A 352 2.41 -15.17 -9.03
C GLY A 352 2.03 -14.75 -7.61
N PRO A 353 0.83 -15.10 -7.10
CA PRO A 353 0.34 -14.60 -5.83
C PRO A 353 1.14 -15.13 -4.64
N ILE A 354 1.73 -14.22 -3.87
CA ILE A 354 2.47 -14.53 -2.64
C ILE A 354 1.71 -14.07 -1.39
N THR A 355 0.80 -13.12 -1.52
CA THR A 355 -0.14 -12.70 -0.47
C THR A 355 -1.56 -12.63 -1.01
N VAL A 356 -2.54 -12.92 -0.18
CA VAL A 356 -3.96 -12.81 -0.52
C VAL A 356 -4.74 -12.28 0.68
N SER A 357 -5.74 -11.41 0.45
CA SER A 357 -6.62 -10.90 1.50
C SER A 357 -7.62 -11.96 1.97
N SER A 358 -7.99 -11.90 3.25
CA SER A 358 -8.88 -12.90 3.85
C SER A 358 -10.31 -12.78 3.35
N ASP A 359 -10.93 -13.91 2.99
CA ASP A 359 -12.35 -14.03 2.65
C ASP A 359 -13.29 -13.84 3.86
N LYS A 360 -12.79 -14.07 5.08
CA LYS A 360 -13.57 -13.95 6.33
C LYS A 360 -13.65 -12.52 6.86
N LYS A 361 -12.60 -11.73 6.65
CA LYS A 361 -12.51 -10.30 7.02
C LYS A 361 -11.83 -9.56 5.88
N ASN A 362 -12.56 -9.39 4.78
CA ASN A 362 -12.03 -8.65 3.65
C ASN A 362 -11.79 -7.18 4.04
N ILE A 363 -10.54 -6.79 4.16
CA ILE A 363 -10.14 -5.41 4.46
C ILE A 363 -9.82 -4.75 3.12
N ILE A 364 -10.74 -3.90 2.67
CA ILE A 364 -10.67 -3.22 1.38
C ILE A 364 -9.35 -2.47 1.23
N GLY A 365 -8.65 -2.72 0.12
CA GLY A 365 -7.35 -2.14 -0.20
C GLY A 365 -6.17 -2.84 0.46
N SER A 366 -6.39 -3.93 1.19
CA SER A 366 -5.31 -4.78 1.69
C SER A 366 -5.06 -5.94 0.74
N ILE A 367 -3.80 -6.22 0.47
CA ILE A 367 -3.35 -7.43 -0.24
C ILE A 367 -3.20 -8.64 0.71
N GLY A 368 -3.68 -8.52 1.94
CA GLY A 368 -3.73 -9.60 2.93
C GLY A 368 -2.40 -9.95 3.57
N LYS A 369 -2.21 -11.26 3.76
CA LYS A 369 -1.04 -11.84 4.43
C LYS A 369 -0.31 -12.81 3.51
N PRO A 370 0.97 -13.15 3.83
CA PRO A 370 1.71 -14.16 3.08
C PRO A 370 0.99 -15.52 3.08
N LEU A 371 1.00 -16.19 1.94
CA LEU A 371 0.61 -17.58 1.81
C LEU A 371 1.61 -18.49 2.52
N ASN A 372 1.19 -19.70 2.90
CA ASN A 372 2.05 -20.69 3.56
C ASN A 372 3.37 -20.88 2.82
N GLY A 373 4.46 -21.12 3.57
CA GLY A 373 5.80 -21.23 3.02
C GLY A 373 6.50 -19.90 2.70
N ASN A 374 5.79 -18.76 2.85
CA ASN A 374 6.31 -17.44 2.48
C ASN A 374 6.35 -16.47 3.65
N ARG A 375 7.26 -15.49 3.57
CA ARG A 375 7.46 -14.43 4.56
C ARG A 375 7.57 -13.08 3.87
N VAL A 376 7.00 -12.07 4.52
CA VAL A 376 7.11 -10.66 4.10
C VAL A 376 7.67 -9.84 5.24
N LYS A 377 8.64 -8.98 4.95
CA LYS A 377 9.12 -7.94 5.87
C LYS A 377 9.11 -6.59 5.17
N LEU A 378 9.01 -5.52 5.94
CA LEU A 378 9.25 -4.16 5.46
C LEU A 378 10.69 -3.75 5.80
N LYS A 379 11.37 -3.11 4.86
CA LYS A 379 12.73 -2.58 5.02
C LYS A 379 12.73 -1.06 4.80
N ASN A 380 13.66 -0.36 5.46
CA ASN A 380 13.77 1.09 5.37
C ASN A 380 12.44 1.82 5.69
N ILE A 381 11.83 1.46 6.81
CA ILE A 381 10.53 2.01 7.23
C ILE A 381 10.71 3.49 7.61
N ASN A 382 9.92 4.36 6.97
CA ASN A 382 9.91 5.78 7.28
C ASN A 382 8.99 6.14 8.47
N SER A 383 8.92 7.43 8.83
CA SER A 383 8.08 7.93 9.94
C SER A 383 6.57 7.68 9.77
N GLU A 384 6.11 7.43 8.55
CA GLU A 384 4.71 7.10 8.25
C GLU A 384 4.43 5.59 8.35
N GLY A 385 5.43 4.78 8.69
CA GLY A 385 5.33 3.32 8.76
C GLY A 385 5.37 2.64 7.39
N VAL A 386 5.79 3.36 6.34
CA VAL A 386 5.93 2.85 4.98
C VAL A 386 7.37 2.38 4.75
N GLY A 387 7.53 1.16 4.26
CA GLY A 387 8.81 0.58 3.93
C GLY A 387 8.74 -0.26 2.65
N GLU A 388 9.90 -0.68 2.14
CA GLU A 388 9.97 -1.57 0.99
C GLU A 388 9.51 -2.97 1.38
N ILE A 389 8.62 -3.55 0.57
CA ILE A 389 8.13 -4.92 0.71
C ILE A 389 9.22 -5.87 0.25
N CYS A 390 9.75 -6.69 1.15
CA CYS A 390 10.74 -7.70 0.86
C CYS A 390 10.17 -9.10 1.09
N LEU A 391 10.41 -10.01 0.14
CA LEU A 391 9.80 -11.34 0.07
C LEU A 391 10.85 -12.43 0.27
N LYS A 392 10.48 -13.50 0.99
CA LYS A 392 11.30 -14.72 1.11
C LYS A 392 10.38 -15.92 1.24
N GLY A 393 10.74 -17.03 0.62
CA GLY A 393 10.02 -18.29 0.75
C GLY A 393 9.95 -19.10 -0.54
N ASP A 394 9.08 -20.11 -0.52
CA ASP A 394 8.94 -21.09 -1.59
C ASP A 394 8.52 -20.50 -2.94
N ALA A 395 7.78 -19.40 -2.91
CA ALA A 395 7.32 -18.73 -4.14
C ALA A 395 8.41 -17.86 -4.80
N VAL A 396 9.48 -17.49 -4.09
CA VAL A 396 10.47 -16.52 -4.59
C VAL A 396 11.44 -17.20 -5.56
N MET A 397 11.63 -16.59 -6.73
CA MET A 397 12.55 -17.04 -7.76
C MET A 397 13.98 -17.19 -7.27
N PRO A 398 14.80 -18.08 -7.85
CA PRO A 398 16.24 -18.12 -7.56
C PRO A 398 17.01 -16.93 -8.12
N GLY A 399 16.47 -16.25 -9.13
CA GLY A 399 17.08 -15.07 -9.74
C GLY A 399 16.71 -14.87 -11.20
N TYR A 400 17.22 -13.78 -11.77
CA TYR A 400 17.13 -13.48 -13.20
C TYR A 400 18.20 -14.25 -13.99
N TYR A 401 17.81 -14.76 -15.14
CA TYR A 401 18.68 -15.54 -16.00
C TYR A 401 19.89 -14.72 -16.48
N LYS A 402 21.11 -15.22 -16.22
CA LYS A 402 22.40 -14.59 -16.60
C LYS A 402 22.54 -13.11 -16.24
N ASN A 403 22.01 -12.70 -15.11
CA ASN A 403 22.12 -11.32 -14.64
C ASN A 403 22.57 -11.26 -13.17
N GLU A 404 23.81 -11.71 -12.91
CA GLU A 404 24.38 -11.78 -11.57
C GLU A 404 24.43 -10.42 -10.87
N LYS A 405 24.74 -9.36 -11.62
CA LYS A 405 24.76 -8.02 -11.07
C LYS A 405 23.39 -7.63 -10.50
N LEU A 406 22.34 -7.79 -11.29
CA LEU A 406 20.99 -7.48 -10.83
C LEU A 406 20.55 -8.40 -9.68
N ASN A 407 20.93 -9.68 -9.74
CA ASN A 407 20.63 -10.62 -8.67
C ASN A 407 21.25 -10.18 -7.33
N SER A 408 22.50 -9.70 -7.35
CA SER A 408 23.15 -9.16 -6.15
C SER A 408 22.53 -7.85 -5.64
N GLU A 409 21.85 -7.09 -6.50
CA GLU A 409 21.15 -5.85 -6.12
C GLU A 409 19.77 -6.12 -5.51
N VAL A 410 19.07 -7.15 -5.99
CA VAL A 410 17.68 -7.41 -5.61
C VAL A 410 17.51 -8.43 -4.48
N PHE A 411 18.57 -9.14 -4.08
CA PHE A 411 18.56 -10.01 -2.91
C PHE A 411 19.44 -9.46 -1.81
N ASP A 412 18.94 -9.43 -0.57
CA ASP A 412 19.76 -9.06 0.58
C ASP A 412 20.51 -10.28 1.16
N ASN A 413 21.43 -10.01 2.10
CA ASN A 413 22.24 -11.05 2.73
C ASN A 413 21.43 -12.10 3.49
N ASP A 414 20.20 -11.78 3.89
CA ASP A 414 19.27 -12.70 4.55
C ASP A 414 18.46 -13.51 3.52
N GLY A 415 18.65 -13.30 2.22
CA GLY A 415 17.96 -13.95 1.11
C GLY A 415 16.53 -13.43 0.89
N TYR A 416 16.23 -12.20 1.30
CA TYR A 416 14.98 -11.55 0.93
C TYR A 416 15.10 -10.85 -0.42
N PHE A 417 14.10 -11.06 -1.27
CA PHE A 417 13.96 -10.39 -2.54
C PHE A 417 13.35 -9.00 -2.33
N HIS A 418 14.00 -7.97 -2.84
CA HIS A 418 13.55 -6.57 -2.84
C HIS A 418 12.62 -6.32 -4.02
N THR A 419 11.35 -6.07 -3.74
CA THR A 419 10.33 -5.93 -4.81
C THR A 419 10.35 -4.57 -5.50
N GLY A 420 10.91 -3.56 -4.85
CA GLY A 420 10.75 -2.17 -5.24
C GLY A 420 9.34 -1.61 -4.99
N ASP A 421 8.42 -2.40 -4.45
CA ASP A 421 7.09 -1.95 -4.03
C ASP A 421 7.15 -1.50 -2.57
N LEU A 422 6.47 -0.40 -2.26
CA LEU A 422 6.36 0.16 -0.92
C LEU A 422 5.03 -0.18 -0.29
N GLY A 423 5.04 -0.42 1.00
CA GLY A 423 3.82 -0.75 1.73
C GLY A 423 3.91 -0.51 3.23
N ARG A 424 2.79 -0.70 3.89
CA ARG A 424 2.68 -0.65 5.35
C ARG A 424 1.89 -1.84 5.86
N LEU A 425 2.10 -2.17 7.12
CA LEU A 425 1.37 -3.22 7.83
C LEU A 425 0.35 -2.59 8.79
N ASP A 426 -0.83 -3.22 8.90
CA ASP A 426 -1.72 -2.94 10.03
C ASP A 426 -1.35 -3.78 11.26
N GLN A 427 -2.08 -3.57 12.36
CA GLN A 427 -1.85 -4.30 13.62
C GLN A 427 -2.08 -5.81 13.51
N ALA A 428 -2.92 -6.23 12.58
CA ALA A 428 -3.22 -7.64 12.35
C ALA A 428 -2.21 -8.30 11.40
N GLY A 429 -1.24 -7.54 10.86
CA GLY A 429 -0.24 -8.00 9.90
C GLY A 429 -0.74 -8.03 8.46
N ASN A 430 -1.85 -7.34 8.14
CA ASN A 430 -2.28 -7.18 6.76
C ASN A 430 -1.44 -6.12 6.07
N ILE A 431 -1.10 -6.39 4.81
CA ILE A 431 -0.23 -5.55 4.00
C ILE A 431 -1.07 -4.62 3.12
N PHE A 432 -0.65 -3.35 3.04
CA PHE A 432 -1.23 -2.34 2.15
C PHE A 432 -0.13 -1.79 1.26
N ILE A 433 -0.30 -1.87 -0.05
CA ILE A 433 0.63 -1.24 -1.00
C ILE A 433 0.37 0.26 -1.00
N THR A 434 1.45 1.05 -0.96
CA THR A 434 1.40 2.52 -1.04
C THR A 434 1.94 3.03 -2.37
N GLY A 435 2.89 2.34 -2.99
CA GLY A 435 3.45 2.72 -4.28
C GLY A 435 4.74 1.99 -4.63
N ARG A 436 5.51 2.56 -5.55
CA ARG A 436 6.83 2.04 -5.94
C ARG A 436 7.96 2.95 -5.52
N SER A 437 9.05 2.37 -5.03
CA SER A 437 10.20 3.11 -4.50
C SER A 437 10.80 4.12 -5.50
N LYS A 438 10.87 3.74 -6.77
CA LYS A 438 11.39 4.59 -7.85
C LYS A 438 10.42 5.65 -8.38
N ASN A 439 9.14 5.55 -8.03
CA ASN A 439 8.13 6.52 -8.44
C ASN A 439 7.88 7.57 -7.34
N VAL A 440 8.42 7.38 -6.14
CA VAL A 440 8.24 8.32 -5.03
C VAL A 440 8.70 9.71 -5.44
N ILE A 441 7.83 10.68 -5.26
CA ILE A 441 8.11 12.09 -5.47
C ILE A 441 8.62 12.65 -4.14
N VAL A 442 9.86 13.14 -4.14
CA VAL A 442 10.45 13.73 -2.94
C VAL A 442 10.37 15.25 -3.08
N LEU A 443 9.46 15.85 -2.37
CA LEU A 443 9.24 17.30 -2.38
C LEU A 443 10.41 18.05 -1.70
N ALA A 444 10.57 19.32 -2.01
CA ALA A 444 11.58 20.19 -1.38
C ALA A 444 11.47 20.23 0.15
N SER A 445 10.28 20.01 0.70
CA SER A 445 10.02 19.88 2.15
C SER A 445 10.54 18.57 2.75
N GLY A 446 11.13 17.67 1.96
CA GLY A 446 11.53 16.32 2.38
C GLY A 446 10.37 15.34 2.57
N LYS A 447 9.13 15.74 2.28
CA LYS A 447 7.95 14.85 2.33
C LYS A 447 7.88 13.97 1.10
N ASN A 448 7.52 12.70 1.32
CA ASN A 448 7.31 11.75 0.24
C ASN A 448 5.84 11.78 -0.22
N VAL A 449 5.65 11.83 -1.54
CA VAL A 449 4.35 11.65 -2.18
C VAL A 449 4.41 10.38 -3.02
N TYR A 450 3.41 9.54 -2.86
CA TYR A 450 3.30 8.27 -3.55
C TYR A 450 2.29 8.41 -4.70
N PRO A 451 2.75 8.43 -5.97
CA PRO A 451 1.89 8.62 -7.13
C PRO A 451 0.70 7.67 -7.18
N GLU A 452 0.95 6.39 -6.90
CA GLU A 452 -0.07 5.35 -6.97
C GLU A 452 -1.19 5.55 -5.91
N GLU A 453 -0.85 6.12 -4.75
CA GLU A 453 -1.84 6.51 -3.72
C GLU A 453 -2.75 7.61 -4.24
N LEU A 454 -2.16 8.63 -4.89
CA LEU A 454 -2.91 9.74 -5.47
C LEU A 454 -3.75 9.30 -6.67
N GLU A 455 -3.18 8.49 -7.56
CA GLU A 455 -3.93 7.92 -8.68
C GLU A 455 -5.14 7.11 -8.20
N GLY A 456 -4.95 6.28 -7.18
CA GLY A 456 -6.04 5.53 -6.56
C GLY A 456 -7.12 6.44 -5.97
N TYR A 457 -6.74 7.57 -5.40
CA TYR A 457 -7.66 8.54 -4.83
C TYR A 457 -8.45 9.29 -5.92
N TYR A 458 -7.77 9.88 -6.91
CA TYR A 458 -8.44 10.64 -7.97
C TYR A 458 -9.27 9.76 -8.92
N LYS A 459 -8.90 8.49 -9.08
CA LYS A 459 -9.70 7.51 -9.85
C LYS A 459 -11.05 7.16 -9.19
N GLU A 460 -11.30 7.57 -7.95
CA GLU A 460 -12.64 7.45 -7.33
C GLU A 460 -13.65 8.46 -7.93
N SER A 461 -13.20 9.47 -8.68
CA SER A 461 -14.07 10.42 -9.38
C SER A 461 -14.72 9.78 -10.62
N GLU A 462 -16.02 10.00 -10.79
CA GLU A 462 -16.76 9.58 -11.99
C GLU A 462 -16.37 10.39 -13.24
N MET A 463 -15.65 11.50 -13.08
CA MET A 463 -15.21 12.37 -14.18
C MET A 463 -13.87 11.96 -14.76
N ILE A 464 -13.09 11.14 -14.05
CA ILE A 464 -11.71 10.74 -14.42
C ILE A 464 -11.71 9.29 -14.87
N SER A 465 -11.41 9.06 -16.15
CA SER A 465 -11.25 7.72 -16.72
C SER A 465 -9.88 7.14 -16.36
N GLU A 466 -8.81 7.89 -16.65
CA GLU A 466 -7.43 7.48 -16.36
C GLU A 466 -6.65 8.66 -15.80
N ILE A 467 -5.67 8.38 -14.97
CA ILE A 467 -4.74 9.38 -14.44
C ILE A 467 -3.35 8.77 -14.25
N ALA A 468 -2.33 9.51 -14.63
CA ALA A 468 -0.93 9.23 -14.33
C ALA A 468 -0.36 10.37 -13.50
N VAL A 469 0.08 10.09 -12.28
CA VAL A 469 0.73 11.06 -11.38
C VAL A 469 2.23 10.80 -11.36
N PHE A 470 3.06 11.83 -11.45
CA PHE A 470 4.51 11.71 -11.40
C PHE A 470 5.18 13.02 -10.98
N GLY A 471 6.42 12.92 -10.51
CA GLY A 471 7.25 14.08 -10.22
C GLY A 471 7.77 14.72 -11.50
N LEU A 472 7.62 16.03 -11.61
CA LEU A 472 8.36 16.84 -12.58
C LEU A 472 9.51 17.55 -11.87
N LYS A 473 10.75 17.27 -12.31
CA LYS A 473 11.95 17.93 -11.79
C LYS A 473 12.12 19.30 -12.41
N LYS A 474 12.25 20.30 -11.55
CA LYS A 474 12.58 21.66 -11.93
C LYS A 474 13.65 22.18 -10.97
N ASN A 475 14.80 22.60 -11.48
CA ASN A 475 15.89 23.18 -10.67
C ASN A 475 16.28 22.35 -9.42
N HIS A 476 16.36 21.02 -9.54
CA HIS A 476 16.63 20.05 -8.47
C HIS A 476 15.48 19.78 -7.48
N GLU A 477 14.30 20.38 -7.66
CA GLU A 477 13.11 20.11 -6.87
C GLU A 477 12.07 19.33 -7.70
N GLU A 478 11.34 18.42 -7.05
CA GLU A 478 10.23 17.69 -7.67
C GLU A 478 8.89 18.30 -7.23
N SER A 479 8.00 18.51 -8.20
CA SER A 479 6.59 18.88 -7.97
C SER A 479 5.66 17.79 -8.48
N VAL A 480 4.46 17.69 -7.89
CA VAL A 480 3.43 16.72 -8.28
C VAL A 480 2.75 17.20 -9.56
N PHE A 481 2.78 16.37 -10.59
CA PHE A 481 2.12 16.61 -11.87
C PHE A 481 1.24 15.42 -12.25
N ALA A 482 0.11 15.68 -12.95
CA ALA A 482 -0.75 14.62 -13.45
C ALA A 482 -1.06 14.78 -14.95
N VAL A 483 -1.22 13.65 -15.64
CA VAL A 483 -1.90 13.59 -16.94
C VAL A 483 -3.19 12.83 -16.75
N ILE A 484 -4.31 13.45 -17.14
CA ILE A 484 -5.66 12.96 -16.85
C ILE A 484 -6.42 12.71 -18.15
N VAL A 485 -7.09 11.57 -18.23
CA VAL A 485 -8.05 11.27 -19.31
C VAL A 485 -9.46 11.46 -18.75
N PRO A 486 -10.21 12.47 -19.20
CA PRO A 486 -11.59 12.68 -18.74
C PRO A 486 -12.53 11.62 -19.32
N VAL A 487 -13.65 11.37 -18.63
CA VAL A 487 -14.73 10.50 -19.13
C VAL A 487 -15.47 11.18 -20.28
N ILE A 488 -15.80 12.47 -20.12
CA ILE A 488 -16.37 13.30 -21.18
C ILE A 488 -15.24 14.06 -21.87
N LYS A 489 -15.18 13.99 -23.20
CA LYS A 489 -14.07 14.54 -24.01
C LYS A 489 -14.60 15.64 -24.92
N ASP A 490 -14.70 16.84 -24.38
CA ASP A 490 -15.17 18.04 -25.05
C ASP A 490 -14.32 19.27 -24.71
N GLU A 491 -14.67 20.41 -25.25
CA GLU A 491 -13.96 21.68 -25.05
C GLU A 491 -14.02 22.16 -23.58
N ASN A 492 -15.01 21.73 -22.82
CA ASN A 492 -15.18 22.08 -21.40
C ASN A 492 -14.47 21.15 -20.44
N SER A 493 -13.93 20.03 -20.95
CA SER A 493 -13.33 18.97 -20.14
C SER A 493 -12.22 19.51 -19.24
N TYR A 494 -11.40 20.46 -19.71
CA TYR A 494 -10.32 21.04 -18.88
C TYR A 494 -10.87 21.76 -17.65
N SER A 495 -11.84 22.64 -17.83
CA SER A 495 -12.46 23.40 -16.75
C SER A 495 -13.23 22.51 -15.77
N ALA A 496 -13.92 21.50 -16.29
CA ALA A 496 -14.65 20.53 -15.49
C ALA A 496 -13.69 19.66 -14.63
N ILE A 497 -12.60 19.16 -15.21
CA ILE A 497 -11.57 18.41 -14.48
C ILE A 497 -10.87 19.31 -13.47
N LYS A 498 -10.59 20.57 -13.80
CA LYS A 498 -9.98 21.52 -12.84
C LYS A 498 -10.84 21.66 -11.59
N ALA A 499 -12.13 21.94 -11.76
CA ALA A 499 -13.06 22.07 -10.63
C ALA A 499 -13.17 20.79 -9.80
N GLU A 500 -13.16 19.62 -10.45
CA GLU A 500 -13.19 18.33 -9.76
C GLU A 500 -11.89 18.06 -8.97
N ILE A 501 -10.72 18.37 -9.55
CA ILE A 501 -9.42 18.25 -8.86
C ILE A 501 -9.38 19.18 -7.65
N GLU A 502 -9.81 20.42 -7.78
CA GLU A 502 -9.89 21.39 -6.66
C GLU A 502 -10.82 20.87 -5.54
N ARG A 503 -11.99 20.34 -5.90
CA ARG A 503 -12.91 19.70 -4.96
C ARG A 503 -12.27 18.54 -4.22
N MET A 504 -11.57 17.66 -4.94
CA MET A 504 -10.90 16.51 -4.33
C MET A 504 -9.70 16.93 -3.48
N ASN A 505 -8.91 17.90 -3.94
CA ASN A 505 -7.78 18.46 -3.21
C ASN A 505 -8.17 18.99 -1.81
N SER A 506 -9.39 19.51 -1.66
CA SER A 506 -9.86 20.08 -0.39
C SER A 506 -9.87 19.09 0.78
N THR A 507 -9.84 17.79 0.51
CA THR A 507 -9.82 16.73 1.52
C THR A 507 -8.44 16.10 1.73
N LEU A 508 -7.45 16.51 0.93
CA LEU A 508 -6.07 16.02 1.02
C LEU A 508 -5.16 17.00 1.79
N PRO A 509 -4.11 16.50 2.44
CA PRO A 509 -3.04 17.36 2.91
C PRO A 509 -2.43 18.14 1.74
N SER A 510 -2.07 19.41 1.94
CA SER A 510 -1.58 20.30 0.89
C SER A 510 -0.40 19.75 0.07
N TYR A 511 0.48 18.96 0.69
CA TYR A 511 1.62 18.35 0.01
C TYR A 511 1.25 17.12 -0.86
N LYS A 512 0.01 16.59 -0.74
CA LYS A 512 -0.53 15.47 -1.53
C LYS A 512 -1.53 15.91 -2.59
N THR A 513 -1.55 17.17 -2.97
CA THR A 513 -2.51 17.72 -3.96
C THR A 513 -1.92 17.75 -5.36
N VAL A 514 -2.75 17.48 -6.36
CA VAL A 514 -2.41 17.68 -7.77
C VAL A 514 -2.84 19.09 -8.14
N ILE A 515 -1.89 19.97 -8.37
CA ILE A 515 -2.14 21.36 -8.75
C ILE A 515 -1.86 21.57 -10.25
N HIS A 516 -0.84 20.88 -10.74
CA HIS A 516 -0.45 20.94 -12.14
C HIS A 516 -0.90 19.68 -12.87
N PHE A 517 -1.64 19.84 -13.95
CA PHE A 517 -2.09 18.71 -14.76
C PHE A 517 -2.24 19.07 -16.24
N ALA A 518 -2.27 18.03 -17.06
CA ALA A 518 -2.61 18.10 -18.47
C ALA A 518 -3.72 17.09 -18.78
N ILE A 519 -4.49 17.34 -19.83
CA ILE A 519 -5.55 16.42 -20.27
C ILE A 519 -5.11 15.69 -21.53
N SER A 520 -5.40 14.39 -21.57
CA SER A 520 -5.33 13.58 -22.78
C SER A 520 -6.73 13.14 -23.20
N PHE A 521 -7.07 13.28 -24.47
CA PHE A 521 -8.29 12.66 -25.03
C PHE A 521 -8.02 11.23 -25.52
N ASP A 522 -6.76 10.88 -25.73
CA ASP A 522 -6.35 9.51 -26.00
C ASP A 522 -6.05 8.75 -24.69
N PRO A 523 -6.25 7.43 -24.67
CA PRO A 523 -5.83 6.59 -23.55
C PRO A 523 -4.34 6.77 -23.24
N LEU A 524 -3.98 6.68 -21.96
CA LEU A 524 -2.58 6.74 -21.55
C LEU A 524 -1.80 5.53 -22.10
N PRO A 525 -0.51 5.70 -22.44
CA PRO A 525 0.32 4.60 -22.90
C PRO A 525 0.50 3.56 -21.80
N ILE A 526 0.14 2.30 -22.13
CA ILE A 526 0.22 1.16 -21.23
C ILE A 526 1.06 0.03 -21.84
N ASN A 527 1.56 -0.87 -21.01
CA ASN A 527 2.19 -2.12 -21.45
C ASN A 527 1.16 -3.25 -21.67
N SER A 528 1.62 -4.47 -22.06
CA SER A 528 0.78 -5.66 -22.23
C SER A 528 0.03 -6.09 -20.97
N THR A 529 0.55 -5.74 -19.79
CA THR A 529 -0.10 -5.97 -18.49
C THR A 529 -0.96 -4.78 -18.03
N ARG A 530 -1.25 -3.82 -18.94
CA ARG A 530 -2.05 -2.61 -18.70
C ARG A 530 -1.52 -1.68 -17.61
N LYS A 531 -0.22 -1.71 -17.34
CA LYS A 531 0.44 -0.74 -16.45
C LYS A 531 0.86 0.49 -17.24
N ILE A 532 0.66 1.67 -16.64
CA ILE A 532 1.03 2.96 -17.25
C ILE A 532 2.55 3.01 -17.47
N LEU A 533 2.93 3.44 -18.68
CA LEU A 533 4.32 3.67 -19.06
C LEU A 533 4.67 5.14 -18.81
N TYR A 534 5.01 5.47 -17.56
CA TYR A 534 5.26 6.86 -17.12
C TYR A 534 6.29 7.59 -17.98
N ASP A 535 7.32 6.90 -18.46
CA ASP A 535 8.35 7.52 -19.31
C ASP A 535 7.76 7.98 -20.65
N LYS A 536 6.86 7.19 -21.24
CA LYS A 536 6.12 7.60 -22.46
C LYS A 536 5.14 8.73 -22.18
N VAL A 537 4.50 8.75 -21.01
CA VAL A 537 3.64 9.86 -20.60
C VAL A 537 4.48 11.14 -20.47
N ARG A 538 5.64 11.08 -19.79
CA ARG A 538 6.58 12.23 -19.68
C ARG A 538 7.09 12.68 -21.04
N GLU A 539 7.39 11.75 -21.94
CA GLU A 539 7.81 12.05 -23.31
C GLU A 539 6.70 12.75 -24.10
N GLY A 540 5.46 12.27 -23.98
CA GLY A 540 4.27 12.89 -24.57
C GLY A 540 4.04 14.31 -24.06
N LEU A 541 4.25 14.53 -22.76
CA LEU A 541 4.16 15.86 -22.15
C LEU A 541 5.22 16.81 -22.74
N LYS A 542 6.47 16.36 -22.86
CA LYS A 542 7.57 17.13 -23.47
C LYS A 542 7.30 17.48 -24.94
N LYS A 543 6.66 16.57 -25.68
CA LYS A 543 6.27 16.78 -27.10
C LYS A 543 5.01 17.65 -27.26
N GLY A 544 4.38 18.08 -26.17
CA GLY A 544 3.16 18.88 -26.21
C GLY A 544 1.92 18.12 -26.74
N ILE A 545 1.88 16.79 -26.57
CA ILE A 545 0.77 15.96 -27.06
C ILE A 545 -0.49 16.21 -26.23
N TYR A 546 -0.32 16.52 -24.94
CA TYR A 546 -1.44 16.68 -23.99
C TYR A 546 -1.90 18.14 -23.94
N ILE A 547 -3.20 18.32 -23.72
CA ILE A 547 -3.83 19.65 -23.63
C ILE A 547 -3.47 20.23 -22.26
N GLN A 548 -2.76 21.33 -22.28
CA GLN A 548 -2.50 22.17 -21.13
C GLN A 548 -3.20 23.50 -21.36
N ASN A 549 -3.62 24.16 -20.30
CA ASN A 549 -4.08 25.54 -20.44
C ASN A 549 -2.94 26.38 -21.04
N GLU A 550 -3.23 27.27 -22.00
CA GLU A 550 -2.21 28.10 -22.64
C GLU A 550 -1.41 28.90 -21.63
N ASN A 551 -2.06 29.33 -20.56
CA ASN A 551 -1.40 29.97 -19.42
C ASN A 551 -0.47 29.01 -18.65
N GLU A 552 -0.67 27.69 -18.69
CA GLU A 552 0.18 26.69 -18.04
C GLU A 552 1.33 26.20 -18.95
N LYS A 553 1.18 26.17 -20.27
CA LYS A 553 2.27 25.86 -21.22
C LYS A 553 3.44 26.84 -21.08
N ILE A 554 3.14 28.10 -20.85
CA ILE A 554 4.11 29.19 -20.68
C ILE A 554 4.73 29.12 -19.28
N VAL A 555 4.04 28.56 -18.31
CA VAL A 555 4.22 28.72 -16.88
C VAL A 555 5.21 27.75 -16.25
N LEU A 556 5.39 26.55 -16.78
CA LEU A 556 6.45 25.65 -16.32
C LEU A 556 7.88 26.18 -16.59
N GLN A 557 8.00 27.27 -17.34
CA GLN A 557 9.28 27.91 -17.67
C GLN A 557 9.41 29.36 -17.18
N ASN A 558 8.34 30.03 -16.74
CA ASN A 558 8.38 31.44 -16.39
C ASN A 558 8.84 31.67 -14.94
N LYS A 559 9.96 32.37 -14.81
CA LYS A 559 10.35 32.99 -13.55
C LYS A 559 9.27 33.99 -13.15
N LEU A 560 9.05 34.08 -11.84
CA LEU A 560 8.22 35.15 -11.29
C LEU A 560 8.89 36.50 -11.65
N THR A 561 8.23 37.27 -12.49
CA THR A 561 8.73 38.57 -12.98
C THR A 561 7.85 39.69 -12.45
N ALA A 562 8.46 40.80 -12.14
CA ALA A 562 7.77 41.99 -11.71
C ALA A 562 7.29 42.83 -12.93
N ASN A 563 6.07 43.33 -12.86
CA ASN A 563 5.48 44.25 -13.82
C ASN A 563 5.63 45.73 -13.38
N ASN A 564 5.97 45.93 -12.11
CA ASN A 564 6.14 47.22 -11.49
C ASN A 564 7.13 47.17 -10.30
N PRO A 565 7.66 48.36 -9.84
CA PRO A 565 8.61 48.41 -8.74
C PRO A 565 8.09 47.78 -7.39
N ALA A 566 6.79 47.82 -7.14
CA ALA A 566 6.22 47.22 -5.93
C ALA A 566 6.32 45.67 -5.97
N GLU A 567 6.00 45.08 -7.10
CA GLU A 567 6.16 43.63 -7.32
C GLU A 567 7.64 43.21 -7.26
N GLU A 568 8.55 44.04 -7.75
CA GLU A 568 10.00 43.78 -7.68
C GLU A 568 10.48 43.72 -6.22
N HIS A 569 9.96 44.63 -5.36
CA HIS A 569 10.25 44.63 -3.95
C HIS A 569 9.69 43.37 -3.25
N ILE A 570 8.45 42.96 -3.57
CA ILE A 570 7.82 41.73 -3.04
C ILE A 570 8.64 40.51 -3.45
N ILE A 571 9.02 40.40 -4.72
CA ILE A 571 9.84 39.26 -5.23
C ILE A 571 11.20 39.22 -4.53
N ALA A 572 11.84 40.36 -4.33
CA ALA A 572 13.14 40.45 -3.61
C ALA A 572 12.97 39.97 -2.15
N LEU A 573 11.90 40.37 -1.46
CA LEU A 573 11.58 39.96 -0.12
C LEU A 573 11.34 38.45 -0.03
N LEU A 574 10.56 37.86 -0.97
CA LEU A 574 10.26 36.44 -1.06
C LEU A 574 11.55 35.65 -1.32
N LYS A 575 12.41 36.08 -2.24
CA LYS A 575 13.73 35.45 -2.50
C LYS A 575 14.59 35.40 -1.25
N LYS A 576 14.62 36.49 -0.48
CA LYS A 576 15.36 36.58 0.78
C LYS A 576 14.80 35.64 1.83
N ARG A 577 13.45 35.55 1.99
CA ARG A 577 12.78 34.69 2.97
C ARG A 577 13.05 33.19 2.67
N PHE A 578 12.97 32.80 1.40
CA PHE A 578 13.14 31.40 0.98
C PHE A 578 14.55 31.02 0.59
N LYS A 579 15.51 31.96 0.67
CA LYS A 579 16.92 31.76 0.26
C LYS A 579 17.06 31.21 -1.16
N LYS A 580 16.14 31.59 -2.06
CA LYS A 580 16.14 31.16 -3.47
C LYS A 580 16.65 32.28 -4.40
N GLN A 581 17.47 31.95 -5.39
CA GLN A 581 17.91 32.91 -6.42
C GLN A 581 16.78 33.24 -7.41
N ASN A 582 15.94 32.25 -7.72
CA ASN A 582 14.80 32.39 -8.61
C ASN A 582 13.54 31.85 -7.94
N LEU A 583 12.44 32.57 -8.10
CA LEU A 583 11.10 32.11 -7.81
C LEU A 583 10.35 31.92 -9.13
N PHE A 584 9.44 30.97 -9.17
CA PHE A 584 8.66 30.69 -10.35
C PHE A 584 7.19 30.95 -10.08
N ALA A 585 6.48 31.43 -11.10
CA ALA A 585 5.11 31.91 -11.01
C ALA A 585 4.15 30.89 -10.37
N ARG A 586 4.35 29.61 -10.64
CA ARG A 586 3.47 28.52 -10.17
C ARG A 586 4.06 27.65 -9.07
N GLU A 587 5.13 28.07 -8.43
CA GLU A 587 5.55 27.43 -7.18
C GLU A 587 4.45 27.57 -6.15
N THR A 588 4.15 26.45 -5.45
CA THR A 588 3.11 26.41 -4.42
C THR A 588 3.71 26.67 -3.04
N PHE A 589 2.87 26.95 -2.07
CA PHE A 589 3.33 27.06 -0.67
C PHE A 589 3.99 25.75 -0.19
N ALA A 590 3.49 24.60 -0.65
CA ALA A 590 4.08 23.30 -0.34
C ALA A 590 5.48 23.13 -0.94
N ASP A 591 5.71 23.60 -2.17
CA ASP A 591 7.03 23.63 -2.82
C ASP A 591 8.02 24.56 -2.09
N MET A 592 7.48 25.55 -1.38
CA MET A 592 8.26 26.49 -0.56
C MET A 592 8.45 25.99 0.88
N GLY A 593 7.97 24.79 1.22
CA GLY A 593 8.07 24.22 2.55
C GLY A 593 7.10 24.80 3.58
N ILE A 594 6.07 25.54 3.14
CA ILE A 594 5.09 26.19 4.02
C ILE A 594 3.95 25.21 4.27
N ASP A 595 3.80 24.77 5.52
CA ASP A 595 2.61 24.04 5.99
C ASP A 595 1.56 24.98 6.57
N SER A 596 0.44 24.44 7.08
CA SER A 596 -0.67 25.26 7.59
C SER A 596 -0.30 26.21 8.74
N LEU A 597 0.73 25.87 9.54
CA LEU A 597 1.23 26.73 10.59
C LEU A 597 2.30 27.69 10.06
N GLY A 598 3.15 27.22 9.16
CA GLY A 598 4.11 28.06 8.43
C GLY A 598 3.42 29.13 7.61
N LEU A 599 2.16 28.91 7.16
CA LEU A 599 1.37 29.93 6.47
C LEU A 599 1.04 31.12 7.38
N VAL A 600 0.75 30.88 8.66
CA VAL A 600 0.50 31.98 9.61
C VAL A 600 1.77 32.78 9.84
N ASP A 601 2.90 32.14 10.06
CA ASP A 601 4.21 32.79 10.20
C ASP A 601 4.60 33.56 8.93
N PHE A 602 4.24 33.01 7.78
CA PHE A 602 4.48 33.65 6.49
C PHE A 602 3.57 34.90 6.28
N ILE A 603 2.31 34.85 6.68
CA ILE A 603 1.41 36.04 6.66
C ILE A 603 1.97 37.13 7.53
N VAL A 604 2.38 36.79 8.77
CA VAL A 604 3.00 37.76 9.70
C VAL A 604 4.22 38.42 9.10
N PHE A 605 5.11 37.58 8.50
CA PHE A 605 6.30 38.09 7.82
C PHE A 605 5.96 39.08 6.70
N LEU A 606 4.94 38.79 5.87
CA LEU A 606 4.53 39.66 4.78
C LEU A 606 3.92 40.99 5.31
N GLU A 607 3.02 40.90 6.31
CA GLU A 607 2.40 42.08 6.92
C GLU A 607 3.43 43.03 7.57
N GLU A 608 4.43 42.46 8.27
CA GLU A 608 5.47 43.25 8.94
C GLU A 608 6.44 43.93 7.97
N HIS A 609 6.75 43.30 6.83
CA HIS A 609 7.76 43.83 5.89
C HIS A 609 7.15 44.67 4.77
N LEU A 610 5.87 44.48 4.46
CA LEU A 610 5.20 45.21 3.38
C LEU A 610 4.21 46.30 3.90
N GLU A 611 3.99 46.35 5.21
CA GLU A 611 3.05 47.27 5.85
C GLU A 611 1.63 47.17 5.28
N ILE A 612 1.17 45.94 5.04
CA ILE A 612 -0.14 45.63 4.47
C ILE A 612 -0.95 44.78 5.45
N GLN A 613 -2.25 44.66 5.22
CA GLN A 613 -3.13 43.78 5.97
C GLN A 613 -3.62 42.64 5.06
N ILE A 614 -3.35 41.39 5.47
CA ILE A 614 -3.66 40.20 4.70
C ILE A 614 -4.91 39.50 5.26
N ASP A 615 -5.89 39.23 4.39
CA ASP A 615 -7.04 38.40 4.73
C ASP A 615 -6.62 36.91 4.75
N SER A 616 -6.68 36.32 5.92
CA SER A 616 -6.27 34.92 6.14
C SER A 616 -7.15 33.90 5.40
N GLU A 617 -8.42 34.20 5.11
CA GLU A 617 -9.29 33.30 4.35
C GLU A 617 -8.98 33.37 2.85
N LYS A 618 -8.69 34.57 2.32
CA LYS A 618 -8.18 34.71 0.95
C LYS A 618 -6.83 34.05 0.77
N MET A 619 -5.94 34.18 1.76
CA MET A 619 -4.60 33.57 1.72
C MET A 619 -4.64 32.04 1.66
N LYS A 620 -5.66 31.39 2.25
CA LYS A 620 -5.87 29.95 2.14
C LYS A 620 -6.32 29.52 0.74
N GLN A 621 -6.93 30.40 -0.03
CA GLN A 621 -7.38 30.12 -1.40
C GLN A 621 -6.26 30.28 -2.42
N ILE A 622 -5.21 31.03 -2.10
CA ILE A 622 -4.03 31.23 -2.94
C ILE A 622 -3.21 29.96 -2.95
N GLN A 623 -2.88 29.48 -4.14
CA GLN A 623 -2.14 28.22 -4.31
C GLN A 623 -0.74 28.43 -4.87
N THR A 624 -0.50 29.52 -5.60
CA THR A 624 0.75 29.76 -6.33
C THR A 624 1.40 31.09 -5.99
N MET A 625 2.70 31.24 -6.28
CA MET A 625 3.45 32.48 -6.05
C MET A 625 2.97 33.64 -6.93
N ASP A 626 2.48 33.35 -8.12
CA ASP A 626 1.88 34.35 -9.03
C ASP A 626 0.57 34.92 -8.49
N GLU A 627 -0.31 34.03 -8.02
CA GLU A 627 -1.53 34.42 -7.33
C GLU A 627 -1.25 35.23 -6.07
N LEU A 628 -0.21 34.82 -5.30
CA LEU A 628 0.26 35.55 -4.13
C LEU A 628 0.75 36.95 -4.51
N LEU A 629 1.60 37.05 -5.53
CA LEU A 629 2.15 38.32 -6.00
C LEU A 629 1.02 39.25 -6.43
N THR A 630 0.09 38.75 -7.23
CA THR A 630 -1.08 39.50 -7.70
C THR A 630 -1.95 39.97 -6.52
N TYR A 631 -2.20 39.09 -5.57
CA TYR A 631 -2.99 39.42 -4.38
C TYR A 631 -2.33 40.51 -3.53
N ILE A 632 -1.04 40.37 -3.21
CA ILE A 632 -0.28 41.32 -2.39
C ILE A 632 -0.14 42.67 -3.11
N ALA A 633 0.17 42.66 -4.41
CA ALA A 633 0.30 43.89 -5.20
C ALA A 633 -0.99 44.70 -5.29
N GLY A 634 -2.16 44.05 -5.16
CA GLY A 634 -3.48 44.68 -5.13
C GLY A 634 -3.88 45.22 -3.73
N LEU A 635 -3.10 45.00 -2.69
CA LEU A 635 -3.40 45.49 -1.34
C LEU A 635 -2.85 46.91 -1.15
N GLU A 636 -3.68 47.79 -0.61
CA GLU A 636 -3.27 49.15 -0.23
C GLU A 636 -2.40 49.08 1.06
N LYS A 637 -1.36 49.92 1.14
CA LYS A 637 -0.63 50.10 2.39
C LYS A 637 -1.57 50.64 3.45
N THR A 638 -1.73 49.91 4.53
CA THR A 638 -2.63 50.28 5.63
C THR A 638 -1.81 50.45 6.90
N THR A 639 -2.15 51.48 7.70
CA THR A 639 -1.75 51.62 9.08
C THR A 639 -2.55 50.70 10.01
N GLY A 640 -3.06 49.58 9.47
CA GLY A 640 -3.91 48.60 10.17
C GLY A 640 -3.15 47.72 11.13
N GLU A 641 -3.85 47.17 12.11
CA GLU A 641 -3.29 46.25 13.07
C GLU A 641 -2.84 44.94 12.41
N SER A 642 -1.57 44.56 12.65
CA SER A 642 -0.99 43.32 12.15
C SER A 642 -1.78 42.08 12.61
N ILE A 643 -1.65 40.93 11.88
CA ILE A 643 -2.30 39.68 12.30
C ILE A 643 -1.86 39.27 13.70
N ASN A 644 -0.62 39.60 14.09
CA ASN A 644 -0.15 39.46 15.47
C ASN A 644 -1.02 40.19 16.43
N HIS A 645 -1.32 41.48 16.17
CA HIS A 645 -2.21 42.25 17.01
C HIS A 645 -3.61 41.63 17.03
N ARG A 646 -4.15 41.19 15.89
CA ARG A 646 -5.47 40.54 15.77
C ARG A 646 -5.58 39.20 16.48
N ILE A 647 -4.50 38.38 16.50
CA ILE A 647 -4.44 37.12 17.26
C ILE A 647 -4.35 37.42 18.75
N PHE A 648 -3.58 38.42 19.13
CA PHE A 648 -3.24 38.68 20.51
C PHE A 648 -4.02 39.80 21.16
N SER A 649 -4.90 40.56 20.49
CA SER A 649 -5.70 41.66 21.05
C SER A 649 -7.21 41.38 21.18
N SER A 650 -7.73 40.31 20.61
CA SER A 650 -9.16 40.00 20.65
C SER A 650 -9.61 39.43 21.98
N ASP A 651 -10.60 40.06 22.61
CA ASP A 651 -11.33 39.56 23.75
C ASP A 651 -12.43 38.58 23.29
N LEU A 652 -12.15 37.31 23.27
CA LEU A 652 -13.17 36.28 23.08
C LEU A 652 -13.78 35.95 24.46
N THR A 653 -15.06 36.27 24.62
CA THR A 653 -15.83 36.07 25.88
C THR A 653 -16.39 34.65 26.03
N GLU A 654 -15.85 33.65 25.41
CA GLU A 654 -16.29 32.26 25.64
C GLU A 654 -15.89 31.81 27.05
N LYS A 655 -16.87 31.73 27.96
CA LYS A 655 -16.70 31.09 29.26
C LYS A 655 -16.56 29.60 29.08
N PRO A 656 -15.47 28.98 29.51
CA PRO A 656 -15.31 27.54 29.37
C PRO A 656 -16.33 26.81 30.23
N PHE A 657 -16.93 25.80 29.63
CA PHE A 657 -17.90 24.92 30.29
C PHE A 657 -17.18 24.09 31.36
N LEU A 658 -17.45 24.38 32.61
CA LEU A 658 -16.83 23.73 33.78
C LEU A 658 -17.87 22.83 34.48
N PHE A 659 -17.85 21.53 34.20
CA PHE A 659 -18.50 20.55 35.06
C PHE A 659 -17.50 19.99 36.07
N PHE A 660 -17.71 20.26 37.36
CA PHE A 660 -17.07 19.50 38.42
C PHE A 660 -17.84 18.16 38.55
N ASN A 661 -17.24 17.09 38.09
CA ASN A 661 -17.84 15.79 38.23
C ASN A 661 -17.01 14.96 39.22
N PRO A 662 -17.53 14.62 40.40
CA PRO A 662 -16.84 13.77 41.39
C PRO A 662 -16.51 12.38 40.81
N VAL A 663 -17.27 11.89 39.86
CA VAL A 663 -16.98 10.65 39.10
C VAL A 663 -15.65 10.77 38.36
N LEU A 664 -15.34 11.93 37.80
CA LEU A 664 -14.08 12.20 37.13
C LEU A 664 -12.88 12.12 38.05
N ALA A 665 -13.01 12.70 39.29
CA ALA A 665 -11.95 12.59 40.27
C ALA A 665 -11.69 11.12 40.67
N MET A 666 -12.76 10.34 40.78
CA MET A 666 -12.68 8.89 41.07
C MET A 666 -12.02 8.13 39.89
N ILE A 667 -12.36 8.44 38.66
CA ILE A 667 -11.74 7.85 37.47
C ILE A 667 -10.22 8.13 37.44
N ILE A 668 -9.80 9.36 37.68
CA ILE A 668 -8.37 9.72 37.72
C ILE A 668 -7.64 9.01 38.88
N LEU A 669 -8.27 8.87 40.03
CA LEU A 669 -7.70 8.11 41.15
C LEU A 669 -7.56 6.62 40.79
N LEU A 670 -8.55 6.05 40.11
CA LEU A 670 -8.49 4.68 39.61
C LEU A 670 -7.35 4.52 38.62
N PHE A 671 -7.23 5.40 37.62
CA PHE A 671 -6.12 5.37 36.66
C PHE A 671 -4.76 5.55 37.33
N LYS A 672 -4.66 6.43 38.34
CA LYS A 672 -3.44 6.60 39.15
C LYS A 672 -3.08 5.32 39.88
N PHE A 673 -4.05 4.64 40.47
CA PHE A 673 -3.84 3.35 41.16
C PHE A 673 -3.40 2.28 40.15
N ILE A 674 -4.09 2.15 39.01
CA ILE A 674 -3.76 1.18 37.93
C ILE A 674 -2.34 1.48 37.41
N SER A 675 -2.02 2.73 37.12
CA SER A 675 -0.72 3.11 36.56
C SER A 675 0.42 2.81 37.54
N ARG A 676 0.24 3.04 38.81
CA ARG A 676 1.24 2.71 39.86
C ARG A 676 1.39 1.19 40.03
N LYS A 677 0.27 0.46 40.05
CA LYS A 677 0.27 -0.99 40.28
C LYS A 677 0.89 -1.78 39.11
N PHE A 678 0.50 -1.47 37.89
CA PHE A 678 0.87 -2.26 36.71
C PHE A 678 2.11 -1.73 35.98
N TRP A 679 2.37 -0.40 36.00
CA TRP A 679 3.44 0.22 35.23
C TRP A 679 4.44 1.01 36.12
N LYS A 680 4.36 0.88 37.43
CA LYS A 680 5.24 1.59 38.41
C LYS A 680 5.36 3.10 38.10
N PHE A 681 4.26 3.68 37.64
CA PHE A 681 4.22 5.06 37.14
C PHE A 681 4.61 6.07 38.20
N GLU A 682 5.50 7.00 37.86
CA GLU A 682 5.97 8.08 38.70
C GLU A 682 6.05 9.40 37.93
N VAL A 683 5.95 10.51 38.67
CA VAL A 683 6.21 11.85 38.16
C VAL A 683 7.49 12.37 38.81
N ILE A 684 8.47 12.66 37.96
CA ILE A 684 9.81 13.10 38.40
C ILE A 684 9.88 14.61 38.32
N ASN A 685 10.39 15.28 39.38
CA ASN A 685 10.49 16.74 39.56
C ASN A 685 9.15 17.47 39.44
N PRO A 686 8.05 17.01 40.06
CA PRO A 686 6.73 17.62 39.95
C PRO A 686 6.67 19.06 40.48
N GLU A 687 7.58 19.45 41.37
CA GLU A 687 7.71 20.78 41.93
C GLU A 687 8.10 21.84 40.88
N LYS A 688 8.69 21.45 39.76
CA LYS A 688 9.06 22.35 38.66
C LYS A 688 7.86 22.80 37.82
N ILE A 689 6.69 22.15 37.94
CA ILE A 689 5.51 22.53 37.21
C ILE A 689 4.83 23.72 37.84
N ASP A 690 4.79 24.82 37.10
CA ASP A 690 3.97 25.98 37.45
C ASP A 690 2.75 26.02 36.51
N PHE A 691 1.57 26.06 37.12
CA PHE A 691 0.29 26.05 36.38
C PHE A 691 -0.33 27.45 36.24
N ASN A 692 0.46 28.50 36.29
CA ASN A 692 -0.02 29.88 36.24
C ASN A 692 0.34 30.53 34.89
N GLY A 693 -0.52 30.36 33.89
CA GLY A 693 -0.34 30.94 32.54
C GLY A 693 0.88 30.39 31.81
N THR A 694 1.18 29.12 31.98
CA THR A 694 2.39 28.49 31.47
C THR A 694 2.04 27.55 30.29
N ILE A 695 2.93 27.47 29.30
CA ILE A 695 2.83 26.50 28.23
C ILE A 695 3.56 25.23 28.68
N ILE A 696 2.87 24.10 28.66
CA ILE A 696 3.41 22.80 29.01
C ILE A 696 3.55 22.04 27.70
N SER A 697 4.76 21.66 27.33
CA SER A 697 5.02 21.00 26.07
C SER A 697 5.56 19.58 26.27
N ALA A 698 4.93 18.58 25.68
CA ALA A 698 5.26 17.18 25.88
C ALA A 698 5.38 16.42 24.54
N ASN A 699 6.21 15.35 24.52
CA ASN A 699 6.20 14.38 23.43
C ASN A 699 4.89 13.58 23.40
N HIS A 700 4.50 13.07 22.21
CA HIS A 700 3.21 12.40 22.02
C HIS A 700 3.35 11.06 21.30
N THR A 701 3.35 9.98 22.07
CA THR A 701 3.61 8.63 21.56
C THR A 701 2.45 7.66 21.76
N SER A 702 1.51 7.95 22.69
CA SER A 702 0.53 6.99 23.17
C SER A 702 -0.80 7.62 23.57
N PHE A 703 -1.84 6.82 23.71
CA PHE A 703 -3.06 7.21 24.44
C PHE A 703 -2.82 7.42 25.94
N MET A 704 -1.78 6.77 26.51
CA MET A 704 -1.40 6.93 27.90
C MET A 704 -0.94 8.35 28.22
N ASP A 705 -0.44 9.10 27.26
CA ASP A 705 0.13 10.44 27.47
C ASP A 705 -0.88 11.38 28.14
N ILE A 706 -2.10 11.45 27.62
CA ILE A 706 -3.17 12.30 28.19
C ILE A 706 -3.58 11.82 29.57
N ILE A 707 -3.62 10.50 29.81
CA ILE A 707 -3.96 9.91 31.09
C ILE A 707 -2.90 10.27 32.13
N TRP A 708 -1.63 10.10 31.79
CA TRP A 708 -0.52 10.39 32.71
C TRP A 708 -0.32 11.87 32.95
N LEU A 709 -0.51 12.72 31.96
CA LEU A 709 -0.56 14.18 32.15
C LEU A 709 -1.71 14.57 33.06
N SER A 710 -2.90 13.93 32.93
CA SER A 710 -4.02 14.18 33.86
C SER A 710 -3.73 13.76 35.29
N ILE A 711 -2.91 12.73 35.51
CA ILE A 711 -2.43 12.30 36.82
C ILE A 711 -1.35 13.25 37.36
N ALA A 712 -0.47 13.76 36.50
CA ALA A 712 0.59 14.70 36.87
C ALA A 712 0.05 16.08 37.26
N VAL A 713 -1.10 16.52 36.70
CA VAL A 713 -1.75 17.78 37.05
C VAL A 713 -2.46 17.65 38.42
N PRO A 714 -2.05 18.40 39.48
CA PRO A 714 -2.72 18.37 40.78
C PRO A 714 -4.18 18.80 40.68
N ALA A 715 -5.05 18.19 41.50
CA ALA A 715 -6.51 18.40 41.45
C ALA A 715 -6.93 19.89 41.48
N LYS A 716 -6.22 20.73 42.26
CA LYS A 716 -6.48 22.18 42.37
C LYS A 716 -6.26 22.94 41.07
N PHE A 717 -5.40 22.45 40.13
CA PHE A 717 -5.08 23.13 38.89
C PHE A 717 -5.81 22.57 37.65
N ARG A 718 -6.53 21.45 37.77
CA ARG A 718 -7.20 20.79 36.62
C ARG A 718 -8.19 21.70 35.88
N LYS A 719 -8.79 22.64 36.57
CA LYS A 719 -9.70 23.62 35.95
C LYS A 719 -8.97 24.75 35.20
N SER A 720 -7.68 24.91 35.46
CA SER A 720 -6.83 25.94 34.85
C SER A 720 -5.91 25.43 33.77
N VAL A 721 -5.97 24.10 33.44
CA VAL A 721 -5.11 23.49 32.45
C VAL A 721 -5.96 22.97 31.30
N TYR A 722 -5.57 23.31 30.08
CA TYR A 722 -6.21 22.93 28.85
C TYR A 722 -5.26 22.10 27.96
N VAL A 723 -5.78 21.26 27.09
CA VAL A 723 -5.00 20.52 26.11
C VAL A 723 -5.51 20.83 24.71
N THR A 724 -4.62 20.88 23.73
CA THR A 724 -5.02 20.96 22.31
C THR A 724 -5.32 19.57 21.77
N GLY A 725 -6.45 19.38 21.11
CA GLY A 725 -6.88 18.11 20.55
C GLY A 725 -7.54 18.24 19.17
N ASN A 726 -7.34 17.29 18.28
CA ASN A 726 -7.92 17.31 16.94
C ASN A 726 -9.45 17.16 16.99
N LYS A 727 -10.18 18.05 16.31
CA LYS A 727 -11.66 18.10 16.25
C LYS A 727 -12.29 16.78 15.80
N ARG A 728 -11.59 16.01 14.99
CA ARG A 728 -12.01 14.65 14.56
C ARG A 728 -12.31 13.71 15.72
N PHE A 729 -11.69 13.94 16.88
CA PHE A 729 -11.90 13.17 18.10
C PHE A 729 -12.80 13.86 19.13
N SER A 730 -13.52 14.89 18.72
CA SER A 730 -14.39 15.69 19.64
C SER A 730 -15.48 14.87 20.35
N PHE A 731 -15.87 13.71 19.81
CA PHE A 731 -16.78 12.77 20.47
C PHE A 731 -16.23 12.21 21.79
N LEU A 732 -14.89 12.20 21.96
CA LEU A 732 -14.22 11.75 23.18
C LEU A 732 -14.51 12.66 24.37
N LYS A 733 -14.97 13.90 24.17
CA LYS A 733 -15.39 14.82 25.25
C LYS A 733 -16.47 14.24 26.16
N TYR A 734 -17.30 13.34 25.62
CA TYR A 734 -18.38 12.67 26.38
C TYR A 734 -17.89 11.44 27.14
N ILE A 735 -16.77 10.85 26.72
CA ILE A 735 -16.24 9.59 27.25
C ILE A 735 -15.12 9.85 28.26
N PHE A 736 -14.24 10.84 27.99
CA PHE A 736 -13.05 11.14 28.80
C PHE A 736 -12.88 12.64 29.09
N PRO A 737 -13.70 13.22 29.95
CA PRO A 737 -13.56 14.65 30.29
C PRO A 737 -12.43 14.90 31.30
N LEU A 738 -11.23 14.31 31.08
CA LEU A 738 -10.11 14.32 32.05
C LEU A 738 -9.45 15.71 32.21
N ILE A 739 -9.31 16.45 31.11
CA ILE A 739 -8.80 17.81 31.03
C ILE A 739 -9.63 18.55 29.97
N PRO A 740 -9.93 19.85 30.17
CA PRO A 740 -10.58 20.65 29.13
C PRO A 740 -9.78 20.66 27.82
N VAL A 741 -10.43 20.43 26.69
CA VAL A 741 -9.77 20.32 25.39
C VAL A 741 -10.15 21.48 24.49
N ILE A 742 -9.15 22.18 23.94
CA ILE A 742 -9.31 23.10 22.83
C ILE A 742 -9.27 22.26 21.55
N TRP A 743 -10.44 22.10 20.92
CA TRP A 743 -10.52 21.29 19.69
C TRP A 743 -9.94 22.07 18.51
N VAL A 744 -8.89 21.50 17.93
CA VAL A 744 -8.16 22.05 16.79
C VAL A 744 -8.78 21.53 15.51
N ASP A 745 -9.18 22.42 14.64
CA ASP A 745 -9.47 22.12 13.25
C ASP A 745 -8.19 22.35 12.43
N GLU A 746 -7.72 21.36 11.71
CA GLU A 746 -6.52 21.50 10.87
C GLU A 746 -6.68 22.59 9.80
N THR A 747 -7.91 22.96 9.50
CA THR A 747 -8.25 24.00 8.52
C THR A 747 -8.29 25.41 9.15
N ASN A 748 -8.31 25.56 10.48
CA ASN A 748 -8.45 26.86 11.15
C ASN A 748 -7.43 27.11 12.27
N THR A 749 -6.15 27.07 11.90
CA THR A 749 -5.02 27.26 12.82
C THR A 749 -5.04 28.61 13.55
N ILE A 750 -5.51 29.68 12.90
CA ILE A 750 -5.58 31.04 13.49
C ILE A 750 -6.57 31.09 14.67
N GLU A 751 -7.75 30.48 14.52
CA GLU A 751 -8.74 30.41 15.59
C GLU A 751 -8.20 29.65 16.81
N VAL A 752 -7.44 28.61 16.58
CA VAL A 752 -6.78 27.84 17.64
C VAL A 752 -5.75 28.67 18.38
N LEU A 753 -4.91 29.41 17.64
CA LEU A 753 -3.92 30.31 18.25
C LEU A 753 -4.59 31.41 19.08
N LYS A 754 -5.70 31.99 18.56
CA LYS A 754 -6.50 32.97 19.31
C LYS A 754 -7.03 32.40 20.62
N LYS A 755 -7.74 31.27 20.56
CA LYS A 755 -8.26 30.59 21.77
C LYS A 755 -7.16 30.22 22.75
N SER A 756 -6.03 29.75 22.26
CA SER A 756 -4.87 29.42 23.08
C SER A 756 -4.26 30.66 23.76
N ALA A 757 -4.13 31.77 23.03
CA ALA A 757 -3.63 33.03 23.53
C ALA A 757 -4.54 33.59 24.62
N ASP A 758 -5.85 33.59 24.45
CA ASP A 758 -6.83 34.04 25.43
C ASP A 758 -6.77 33.25 26.73
N MET A 759 -6.63 31.92 26.63
CA MET A 759 -6.48 31.08 27.83
C MET A 759 -5.22 31.43 28.61
N LEU A 760 -4.10 31.60 27.92
CA LEU A 760 -2.83 31.97 28.54
C LEU A 760 -2.87 33.36 29.19
N ARG A 761 -3.58 34.35 28.60
CA ARG A 761 -3.78 35.66 29.17
C ARG A 761 -4.63 35.65 30.45
N GLN A 762 -5.66 34.79 30.45
CA GLN A 762 -6.49 34.56 31.64
C GLN A 762 -5.73 33.84 32.80
N GLY A 763 -4.42 33.65 32.64
CA GLY A 763 -3.59 32.96 33.64
C GLY A 763 -3.77 31.43 33.64
N ARG A 764 -4.40 30.86 32.61
CA ARG A 764 -4.59 29.42 32.46
C ARG A 764 -3.40 28.82 31.76
N SER A 765 -3.07 27.58 32.05
CA SER A 765 -1.97 26.85 31.42
C SER A 765 -2.47 25.99 30.29
N LEU A 766 -1.63 25.81 29.29
CA LEU A 766 -1.94 25.09 28.06
C LEU A 766 -0.96 23.94 27.87
N ILE A 767 -1.49 22.72 27.66
CA ILE A 767 -0.69 21.56 27.25
C ILE A 767 -0.72 21.49 25.74
N ILE A 768 0.46 21.47 25.11
CA ILE A 768 0.64 21.35 23.67
C ILE A 768 1.56 20.17 23.38
N PHE A 769 1.15 19.33 22.44
CA PHE A 769 2.00 18.32 21.83
C PHE A 769 2.57 18.88 20.52
N PRO A 770 3.84 19.34 20.51
CA PRO A 770 4.39 20.07 19.36
C PRO A 770 4.60 19.17 18.14
N GLU A 771 4.58 17.87 18.30
CA GLU A 771 4.60 16.89 17.20
C GLU A 771 3.33 16.93 16.33
N GLY A 772 2.23 17.48 16.87
CA GLY A 772 0.95 17.59 16.16
C GLY A 772 0.20 16.27 15.95
N GLY A 773 0.73 15.16 16.44
CA GLY A 773 0.10 13.84 16.38
C GLY A 773 0.94 12.80 17.10
N ARG A 774 0.35 11.62 17.38
CA ARG A 774 1.06 10.53 18.06
C ARG A 774 2.06 9.86 17.12
N SER A 775 3.28 9.63 17.60
CA SER A 775 4.32 8.88 16.91
C SER A 775 3.83 7.48 16.52
N ALA A 776 4.26 7.01 15.37
CA ALA A 776 3.93 5.67 14.87
C ALA A 776 4.86 4.57 15.40
N ASP A 777 6.12 4.92 15.67
CA ASP A 777 7.21 4.02 16.06
C ASP A 777 7.77 4.30 17.46
N GLY A 778 7.18 5.24 18.19
CA GLY A 778 7.64 5.67 19.53
C GLY A 778 8.77 6.70 19.49
N LYS A 779 9.31 7.05 18.33
CA LYS A 779 10.34 8.08 18.20
C LYS A 779 9.71 9.46 18.04
N MET A 780 10.40 10.45 18.56
CA MET A 780 9.96 11.85 18.49
C MET A 780 10.15 12.39 17.06
N VAL A 781 9.10 12.97 16.50
CA VAL A 781 9.15 13.61 15.16
C VAL A 781 9.53 15.08 15.25
N GLU A 782 9.60 15.78 14.12
CA GLU A 782 9.88 17.22 14.09
C GLU A 782 8.78 18.02 14.78
N PHE A 783 9.21 19.03 15.57
CA PHE A 783 8.31 19.89 16.31
C PHE A 783 7.77 21.02 15.44
N LYS A 784 6.47 21.26 15.54
CA LYS A 784 5.82 22.44 14.98
C LYS A 784 6.06 23.65 15.87
N THR A 785 6.12 24.84 15.28
CA THR A 785 6.50 26.09 15.95
C THR A 785 5.43 26.67 16.89
N GLY A 786 4.18 26.15 16.89
CA GLY A 786 3.05 26.75 17.60
C GLY A 786 3.24 27.00 19.10
N ALA A 787 3.90 26.10 19.83
CA ALA A 787 4.19 26.29 21.25
C ALA A 787 5.17 27.42 21.46
N ALA A 788 6.25 27.48 20.67
CA ALA A 788 7.28 28.52 20.75
C ALA A 788 6.72 29.88 20.26
N TYR A 789 5.86 29.90 19.26
CA TYR A 789 5.20 31.10 18.76
C TYR A 789 4.31 31.76 19.84
N LEU A 790 3.45 30.98 20.50
CA LEU A 790 2.64 31.47 21.62
C LEU A 790 3.50 31.94 22.79
N ALA A 791 4.57 31.20 23.12
CA ALA A 791 5.49 31.55 24.20
C ALA A 791 6.14 32.90 23.93
N LYS A 792 6.65 33.13 22.75
CA LYS A 792 7.39 34.33 22.38
C LYS A 792 6.51 35.58 22.33
N ASN A 793 5.33 35.48 21.70
CA ASN A 793 4.42 36.61 21.54
C ASN A 793 3.68 37.00 22.85
N LEU A 794 3.49 36.07 23.78
CA LEU A 794 2.85 36.33 25.08
C LEU A 794 3.84 36.41 26.22
N ASN A 795 5.13 36.28 25.93
CA ASN A 795 6.21 36.20 26.94
C ASN A 795 5.88 35.20 28.06
N ARG A 796 5.46 33.96 27.64
CA ARG A 796 5.11 32.90 28.58
C ARG A 796 6.17 31.83 28.56
N LYS A 797 6.61 31.38 29.74
CA LYS A 797 7.58 30.28 29.85
C LYS A 797 6.99 28.97 29.34
N ILE A 798 7.86 28.10 28.80
CA ILE A 798 7.53 26.74 28.44
C ILE A 798 8.13 25.79 29.45
N ILE A 799 7.32 24.83 29.92
CA ILE A 799 7.80 23.70 30.75
C ILE A 799 7.84 22.47 29.87
N PRO A 800 9.05 21.94 29.58
CA PRO A 800 9.16 20.72 28.80
C PRO A 800 8.86 19.50 29.67
N LEU A 801 8.00 18.61 29.18
CA LEU A 801 7.70 17.33 29.80
C LEU A 801 8.14 16.17 28.89
N SER A 802 8.79 15.19 29.48
CA SER A 802 9.17 13.97 28.78
C SER A 802 8.37 12.78 29.29
N ILE A 803 7.59 12.16 28.44
CA ILE A 803 6.75 10.99 28.74
C ILE A 803 7.49 9.76 28.27
N ASN A 804 7.85 8.87 29.21
CA ASN A 804 8.63 7.67 28.96
C ASN A 804 7.79 6.40 29.18
N GLY A 805 8.00 5.37 28.35
CA GLY A 805 7.35 4.06 28.45
C GLY A 805 5.89 4.02 28.01
N ALA A 806 5.30 5.14 27.64
CA ALA A 806 3.90 5.19 27.23
C ALA A 806 3.64 4.42 25.92
N PHE A 807 4.59 4.49 24.98
CA PHE A 807 4.50 3.78 23.70
C PHE A 807 4.51 2.27 23.89
N ASP A 808 5.39 1.74 24.72
CA ASP A 808 5.50 0.30 24.96
C ASP A 808 4.24 -0.26 25.65
N ILE A 809 3.62 0.57 26.51
CA ILE A 809 2.39 0.19 27.23
C ILE A 809 1.18 0.25 26.32
N TRP A 810 0.98 1.33 25.59
CA TRP A 810 -0.20 1.49 24.74
C TRP A 810 0.13 2.23 23.43
N PRO A 811 0.82 1.57 22.49
CA PRO A 811 1.14 2.18 21.19
C PRO A 811 -0.15 2.46 20.39
N ARG A 812 -0.05 3.37 19.44
CA ARG A 812 -1.16 3.78 18.58
C ARG A 812 -1.90 2.61 17.91
N GLN A 813 -1.20 1.47 17.69
CA GLN A 813 -1.66 0.30 16.99
C GLN A 813 -2.43 -0.70 17.87
N LYS A 814 -2.35 -0.60 19.22
CA LYS A 814 -3.05 -1.52 20.14
C LYS A 814 -4.39 -0.95 20.59
N ALA A 815 -5.43 -1.77 20.65
CA ALA A 815 -6.75 -1.39 21.14
C ALA A 815 -6.78 -1.22 22.69
N LEU A 816 -5.94 -1.98 23.42
CA LEU A 816 -5.85 -1.96 24.88
C LEU A 816 -4.39 -1.88 25.34
N PRO A 817 -4.14 -1.31 26.54
CA PRO A 817 -2.79 -1.25 27.10
C PRO A 817 -2.27 -2.63 27.53
N GLU A 818 -0.95 -2.77 27.59
CA GLU A 818 -0.25 -3.95 28.07
C GLU A 818 -0.22 -3.98 29.60
N PHE A 819 -0.74 -5.04 30.22
CA PHE A 819 -0.83 -5.20 31.67
C PHE A 819 0.17 -6.20 32.26
N SER A 820 1.28 -6.49 31.57
CA SER A 820 2.25 -7.51 31.97
C SER A 820 2.96 -7.23 33.30
N GLY A 821 2.88 -6.01 33.84
CA GLY A 821 3.59 -5.59 35.05
C GLY A 821 5.12 -5.45 34.91
N ARG A 822 5.65 -5.70 33.69
CA ARG A 822 7.08 -5.60 33.37
C ARG A 822 7.49 -4.22 32.88
N LEU A 823 6.54 -3.50 32.29
CA LEU A 823 6.76 -2.18 31.71
C LEU A 823 6.68 -1.09 32.81
N LYS A 824 7.52 -0.07 32.67
CA LYS A 824 7.53 1.09 33.59
C LYS A 824 7.14 2.35 32.83
N GLY A 825 6.54 3.31 33.51
CA GLY A 825 6.19 4.58 32.91
C GLY A 825 6.56 5.76 33.78
N SER A 826 6.95 6.88 33.19
CA SER A 826 7.22 8.11 33.94
C SER A 826 6.88 9.37 33.14
N VAL A 827 6.62 10.45 33.87
CA VAL A 827 6.59 11.82 33.34
C VAL A 827 7.70 12.60 34.04
N THR A 828 8.70 13.03 33.27
CA THR A 828 9.81 13.84 33.78
C THR A 828 9.59 15.30 33.46
N VAL A 829 9.65 16.17 34.45
CA VAL A 829 9.51 17.62 34.31
C VAL A 829 10.89 18.25 34.15
N GLY A 830 11.11 18.90 33.01
CA GLY A 830 12.34 19.63 32.73
C GLY A 830 12.35 21.07 33.33
N ASP A 831 13.46 21.76 33.16
CA ASP A 831 13.61 23.14 33.62
C ASP A 831 12.78 24.09 32.73
N PRO A 832 12.21 25.16 33.36
CA PRO A 832 11.46 26.15 32.59
C PRO A 832 12.32 26.84 31.52
N ILE A 833 11.78 26.97 30.33
CA ILE A 833 12.41 27.64 29.18
C ILE A 833 11.78 29.00 29.02
N TYR A 834 12.60 30.04 29.05
CA TYR A 834 12.15 31.44 28.92
C TYR A 834 12.31 31.91 27.46
N PRO A 835 11.25 32.40 26.80
CA PRO A 835 11.31 32.78 25.40
C PRO A 835 12.20 33.97 25.12
N ALA A 836 12.47 34.79 26.12
CA ALA A 836 13.38 35.94 26.05
C ALA A 836 14.86 35.53 25.74
N ASP A 837 15.25 34.34 26.16
CA ASP A 837 16.61 33.82 25.99
C ASP A 837 16.93 33.41 24.52
N PHE A 838 15.96 33.45 23.62
CA PHE A 838 16.07 32.98 22.24
C PHE A 838 15.83 34.11 21.24
N LYS A 839 16.61 34.11 20.14
CA LYS A 839 16.51 35.13 19.09
C LYS A 839 15.18 35.04 18.33
N ASP A 840 14.76 33.87 18.00
CA ASP A 840 13.59 33.60 17.14
C ASP A 840 12.80 32.37 17.60
N VAL A 841 11.66 32.12 16.94
CA VAL A 841 10.75 31.02 17.25
C VAL A 841 11.39 29.66 16.87
N GLU A 842 12.21 29.63 15.81
CA GLU A 842 12.86 28.40 15.33
C GLU A 842 13.90 27.91 16.34
N SER A 843 14.79 28.80 16.84
CA SER A 843 15.78 28.46 17.85
C SER A 843 15.15 27.99 19.15
N LEU A 844 14.05 28.63 19.59
CA LEU A 844 13.27 28.18 20.73
C LEU A 844 12.64 26.80 20.52
N THR A 845 12.11 26.52 19.33
CA THR A 845 11.52 25.21 18.99
C THR A 845 12.57 24.10 19.00
N LEU A 846 13.74 24.33 18.42
CA LEU A 846 14.85 23.39 18.41
C LEU A 846 15.35 23.08 19.82
N PHE A 847 15.49 24.11 20.65
CA PHE A 847 15.91 23.95 22.04
C PHE A 847 14.86 23.18 22.85
N LEU A 848 13.58 23.47 22.67
CA LEU A 848 12.47 22.75 23.31
C LEU A 848 12.53 21.25 22.96
N LYS A 849 12.71 20.91 21.68
CA LYS A 849 12.85 19.53 21.24
C LYS A 849 14.02 18.84 21.92
N LYS A 850 15.19 19.48 21.92
CA LYS A 850 16.39 18.98 22.58
C LYS A 850 16.18 18.78 24.09
N SER A 851 15.55 19.71 24.78
CA SER A 851 15.26 19.64 26.23
C SER A 851 14.35 18.45 26.57
N ILE A 852 13.33 18.17 25.74
CA ILE A 852 12.45 17.00 25.89
C ILE A 852 13.24 15.72 25.65
N GLN A 853 14.08 15.67 24.60
CA GLN A 853 14.92 14.50 24.29
C GLN A 853 15.92 14.16 25.38
N GLU A 854 16.58 15.16 25.94
CA GLU A 854 17.56 14.97 27.02
C GLU A 854 16.94 14.41 28.31
N ASN A 855 15.66 14.70 28.55
CA ASN A 855 14.89 14.18 29.67
C ASN A 855 14.22 12.83 29.37
N MET A 856 14.25 12.35 28.14
CA MET A 856 13.84 10.99 27.78
C MET A 856 14.95 10.02 28.16
N LYS A 857 14.71 9.20 29.17
CA LYS A 857 15.61 8.12 29.59
C LYS A 857 15.02 6.80 29.14
N ASP A 858 15.86 5.96 28.60
CA ASP A 858 15.49 4.56 28.39
C ASP A 858 15.18 3.94 29.77
N ILE A 859 14.09 3.21 29.90
CA ILE A 859 13.61 2.61 31.15
C ILE A 859 14.62 1.60 31.73
N ASN A 860 15.62 1.21 30.91
CA ASN A 860 16.72 0.31 31.29
C ASN A 860 18.04 1.04 31.59
N GLY A 861 18.08 2.39 31.59
CA GLY A 861 19.26 3.17 32.04
C GLY A 861 20.21 3.61 30.94
N THR A 862 19.93 3.36 29.67
CA THR A 862 20.66 3.91 28.51
C THR A 862 19.97 5.17 27.98
N LYS A 863 20.76 6.20 27.62
CA LYS A 863 20.21 7.39 26.94
C LYS A 863 19.82 7.02 25.51
N CYS A 864 18.60 7.35 25.10
CA CYS A 864 18.17 7.31 23.69
C CYS A 864 18.82 8.41 22.87
#